data_587b09fea16e2bca13bff7cfea251096
#
_entry.id   587b09fea16e2bca13bff7cfea251096
#
_cell.length_a   1.000
_cell.length_b   1.000
_cell.length_c   1.000
_cell.angle_alpha   90.00
_cell.angle_beta   90.00
_cell.angle_gamma   90.00
#
_symmetry.space_group_name_H-M   'P 1'
#
loop_
_entity.id
_entity.type
_entity.pdbx_description
1 polymer ?
#
loop_
_entity_poly.entity_id
_entity_poly.type
_entity_poly.pdbx_seq_one_letter_code
_entity_poly.pdbx_strand_id
1 'polypeptide(L)'
;MQYPLISEYLAAIREAKDNLDKLSHLVPVMDKYGEPYRSSGAFAVVFKMKDEQTGKCYALKCFTEEQEGRAEAYRQIAEELEFVESPYITSVKYLEKEMFVDSNCENEEFPVLLMDWIEGETMETYIADNYTDTHAMAMLCYRFCKMAAWLRSQSFAHGDIKPDNIMVRPDGTLTLVDYDGMFVPAMKGQKSPTIGTKDFSHPLRTIDDFDETIDDFALASIALSLKAISLDPSLLQTYGASDRLLFSAADYLDLSKSKTFTALQGLLADEEAITLMSMFLLARAQKNLSMCSFRLFGVQKPKEEVWSTKVTKEDLENAVEDEFGVKYSKDWKRLLKAPAGLEGEYSIRKGVKVIGDDAFWWCKSLTSINIPNSVTNIGDSVFAWCSSLFNINIPSSVVNMNGNPFCDWNGDLHNDSKAFIYEQQVLFNKDKTTLIAYRSKDTNYIIPNSVINIGDHAFYNCESLTNINIPNSVTNIGNDAFSNCESLTSINIPNGVTNIGSFAFDGCNSLTNINIPNNVTNIEDGAFLGCESLTSINIPNSVTNIGDLAFSGCSSLTNINIPNSVTNIGDKAFYNSESLTKINIPNSVINIGNSAFSGCSSLTKIIIPSSVVNMDGNPFLGWDGDLHNESKAFVYERQVLFNKDKTTLIAYRSKKTSYIIPNSVTNIENYAFSGCKSLTSIEIPNSVSNIGNYAFSGCKSLTSIEIPNSVSNIGNYAFSGCKSLTSINIPNSVTNIEDSAFSGCDSLTNINIPNSVTNVEDSAFSWCKSLTNINIPDSVTNIGDYAFSDCSSLTSINIPDSVTNIGKSAFWRCDNLPAKIKSDIIQRFGEEVFKL
;
A
#
# COMPACT_ATOMS: atom_id res chain seq x y z
N MET A 1 -47.80 -29.20 -23.39
CA MET A 1 -47.16 -30.15 -22.43
C MET A 1 -47.31 -29.53 -21.03
N GLN A 2 -47.72 -30.31 -20.02
CA GLN A 2 -47.66 -29.83 -18.65
C GLN A 2 -46.23 -30.02 -18.12
N TYR A 3 -45.66 -29.00 -17.46
CA TYR A 3 -44.31 -29.05 -16.93
C TYR A 3 -44.29 -29.23 -15.40
N PRO A 4 -43.25 -29.85 -14.83
CA PRO A 4 -43.10 -30.05 -13.40
C PRO A 4 -43.00 -28.75 -12.60
N LEU A 5 -43.36 -28.84 -11.34
CA LEU A 5 -43.14 -27.78 -10.37
C LEU A 5 -41.64 -27.62 -10.04
N ILE A 6 -41.22 -26.45 -9.58
CA ILE A 6 -39.84 -26.19 -9.17
C ILE A 6 -39.38 -27.17 -8.08
N SER A 7 -40.24 -27.56 -7.16
CA SER A 7 -39.98 -28.55 -6.12
C SER A 7 -39.72 -29.97 -6.64
N GLU A 8 -40.40 -30.36 -7.74
CA GLU A 8 -40.20 -31.63 -8.41
C GLU A 8 -38.88 -31.66 -9.19
N TYR A 9 -38.55 -30.57 -9.88
CA TYR A 9 -37.22 -30.39 -10.49
C TYR A 9 -36.12 -30.43 -9.45
N LEU A 10 -36.30 -29.81 -8.29
CA LEU A 10 -35.30 -29.80 -7.20
C LEU A 10 -35.04 -31.21 -6.68
N ALA A 11 -36.11 -32.04 -6.55
CA ALA A 11 -35.98 -33.44 -6.15
C ALA A 11 -35.19 -34.26 -7.21
N ALA A 12 -35.52 -34.07 -8.51
CA ALA A 12 -34.81 -34.74 -9.59
C ALA A 12 -33.33 -34.34 -9.68
N ILE A 13 -32.97 -33.06 -9.47
CA ILE A 13 -31.60 -32.53 -9.53
C ILE A 13 -30.74 -33.03 -8.36
N ARG A 14 -31.30 -33.30 -7.19
CA ARG A 14 -30.56 -33.91 -6.08
C ARG A 14 -29.97 -35.28 -6.43
N GLU A 15 -30.66 -36.02 -7.29
CA GLU A 15 -30.26 -37.34 -7.83
C GLU A 15 -29.95 -37.22 -9.33
N ALA A 16 -29.18 -36.16 -9.70
CA ALA A 16 -28.91 -35.81 -11.13
C ALA A 16 -28.32 -36.98 -11.92
N LYS A 17 -27.49 -37.81 -11.30
CA LYS A 17 -26.87 -38.97 -11.94
C LYS A 17 -27.87 -39.98 -12.47
N ASP A 18 -28.99 -40.15 -11.78
CA ASP A 18 -30.03 -41.14 -12.12
C ASP A 18 -31.17 -40.51 -12.95
N ASN A 19 -31.29 -39.17 -12.90
CA ASN A 19 -32.39 -38.43 -13.51
C ASN A 19 -31.98 -37.61 -14.75
N LEU A 20 -30.73 -37.58 -15.14
CA LEU A 20 -30.23 -36.98 -16.37
C LEU A 20 -29.72 -38.09 -17.32
N ASP A 21 -29.98 -37.98 -18.59
CA ASP A 21 -29.53 -38.92 -19.63
C ASP A 21 -28.12 -38.63 -20.09
N LYS A 22 -27.94 -37.70 -21.02
CA LYS A 22 -26.61 -37.33 -21.56
C LYS A 22 -25.74 -36.52 -20.58
N LEU A 23 -26.39 -35.84 -19.65
CA LEU A 23 -25.74 -34.98 -18.65
C LEU A 23 -25.57 -35.65 -17.26
N SER A 24 -25.72 -36.96 -17.18
CA SER A 24 -25.62 -37.75 -15.94
C SER A 24 -24.25 -37.66 -15.23
N HIS A 25 -23.22 -37.11 -15.92
CA HIS A 25 -21.91 -36.81 -15.34
C HIS A 25 -21.84 -35.47 -14.58
N LEU A 26 -22.89 -34.63 -14.70
CA LEU A 26 -22.97 -33.36 -13.99
C LEU A 26 -23.59 -33.55 -12.59
N VAL A 27 -23.04 -32.90 -11.61
CA VAL A 27 -23.53 -32.85 -10.23
C VAL A 27 -24.00 -31.45 -9.87
N PRO A 28 -25.05 -31.29 -9.04
CA PRO A 28 -25.49 -29.99 -8.60
C PRO A 28 -24.45 -29.36 -7.66
N VAL A 29 -24.21 -28.05 -7.84
CA VAL A 29 -23.45 -27.25 -6.87
C VAL A 29 -24.39 -26.91 -5.72
N MET A 30 -24.00 -27.21 -4.51
CA MET A 30 -24.81 -26.94 -3.31
C MET A 30 -24.60 -25.53 -2.79
N ASP A 31 -25.65 -24.91 -2.28
CA ASP A 31 -25.58 -23.64 -1.56
C ASP A 31 -25.10 -23.83 -0.10
N LYS A 32 -25.01 -22.73 0.65
CA LYS A 32 -24.60 -22.76 2.07
C LYS A 32 -25.57 -23.50 3.02
N TYR A 33 -26.74 -23.86 2.54
CA TYR A 33 -27.75 -24.63 3.29
C TYR A 33 -27.79 -26.10 2.88
N GLY A 34 -26.94 -26.52 1.93
CA GLY A 34 -26.91 -27.89 1.41
C GLY A 34 -28.00 -28.18 0.38
N GLU A 35 -28.62 -27.14 -0.21
CA GLU A 35 -29.58 -27.26 -1.28
C GLU A 35 -28.91 -27.00 -2.65
N PRO A 36 -29.38 -27.62 -3.76
CA PRO A 36 -28.89 -27.27 -5.10
C PRO A 36 -29.05 -25.78 -5.39
N TYR A 37 -27.94 -25.12 -5.71
CA TYR A 37 -27.93 -23.69 -6.06
C TYR A 37 -28.80 -23.45 -7.27
N ARG A 38 -29.76 -22.55 -7.15
CA ARG A 38 -30.71 -22.21 -8.21
C ARG A 38 -31.08 -20.74 -8.25
N SER A 39 -31.49 -20.33 -9.44
CA SER A 39 -32.21 -19.08 -9.73
C SER A 39 -33.55 -19.40 -10.39
N SER A 40 -34.63 -18.71 -10.00
CA SER A 40 -35.97 -18.95 -10.55
C SER A 40 -36.47 -17.70 -11.27
N GLY A 41 -36.87 -17.86 -12.53
CA GLY A 41 -37.57 -16.87 -13.31
C GLY A 41 -39.07 -17.16 -13.42
N ALA A 42 -39.79 -16.40 -14.23
CA ALA A 42 -41.24 -16.58 -14.45
C ALA A 42 -41.60 -17.91 -15.13
N PHE A 43 -40.72 -18.39 -16.02
CA PHE A 43 -41.03 -19.54 -16.92
C PHE A 43 -40.02 -20.68 -16.82
N ALA A 44 -39.04 -20.58 -15.94
CA ALA A 44 -38.00 -21.58 -15.78
C ALA A 44 -37.26 -21.45 -14.43
N VAL A 45 -36.64 -22.56 -14.04
CA VAL A 45 -35.64 -22.61 -12.96
C VAL A 45 -34.29 -22.99 -13.55
N VAL A 46 -33.21 -22.32 -13.12
CA VAL A 46 -31.84 -22.57 -13.58
C VAL A 46 -31.02 -23.09 -12.40
N PHE A 47 -30.43 -24.28 -12.58
CA PHE A 47 -29.54 -24.91 -11.60
C PHE A 47 -28.09 -24.75 -12.00
N LYS A 48 -27.20 -24.51 -11.01
CA LYS A 48 -25.74 -24.55 -11.21
C LYS A 48 -25.28 -26.00 -11.11
N MET A 49 -24.76 -26.52 -12.22
CA MET A 49 -24.22 -27.87 -12.30
C MET A 49 -22.73 -27.86 -12.52
N LYS A 50 -22.01 -28.87 -12.01
CA LYS A 50 -20.56 -28.98 -12.16
C LYS A 50 -20.18 -30.33 -12.75
N ASP A 51 -19.29 -30.31 -13.73
CA ASP A 51 -18.56 -31.48 -14.19
C ASP A 51 -17.37 -31.74 -13.24
N GLU A 52 -17.40 -32.81 -12.49
CA GLU A 52 -16.34 -33.13 -11.51
C GLU A 52 -15.00 -33.48 -12.18
N GLN A 53 -15.00 -33.94 -13.42
CA GLN A 53 -13.77 -34.31 -14.12
C GLN A 53 -13.00 -33.08 -14.62
N THR A 54 -13.73 -32.11 -15.16
CA THR A 54 -13.13 -30.89 -15.73
C THR A 54 -13.15 -29.70 -14.78
N GLY A 55 -13.95 -29.77 -13.72
CA GLY A 55 -14.21 -28.66 -12.80
C GLY A 55 -15.09 -27.54 -13.38
N LYS A 56 -15.52 -27.66 -14.65
CA LYS A 56 -16.32 -26.65 -15.33
C LYS A 56 -17.76 -26.63 -14.80
N CYS A 57 -18.33 -25.43 -14.64
CA CYS A 57 -19.71 -25.24 -14.22
C CYS A 57 -20.61 -24.86 -15.41
N TYR A 58 -21.86 -25.30 -15.31
CA TYR A 58 -22.90 -25.10 -16.32
C TYR A 58 -24.18 -24.57 -15.65
N ALA A 59 -24.97 -23.83 -16.44
CA ALA A 59 -26.36 -23.45 -16.15
C ALA A 59 -27.31 -24.43 -16.82
N LEU A 60 -28.07 -25.17 -16.05
CA LEU A 60 -29.11 -26.08 -16.54
C LEU A 60 -30.48 -25.43 -16.33
N LYS A 61 -31.07 -24.93 -17.41
CA LYS A 61 -32.40 -24.28 -17.39
C LYS A 61 -33.49 -25.30 -17.63
N CYS A 62 -34.40 -25.47 -16.68
CA CYS A 62 -35.58 -26.35 -16.71
C CYS A 62 -36.84 -25.50 -16.81
N PHE A 63 -37.70 -25.80 -17.74
CA PHE A 63 -38.89 -24.99 -18.05
C PHE A 63 -40.05 -25.36 -17.12
N THR A 64 -40.82 -24.36 -16.69
CA THR A 64 -41.99 -24.53 -15.82
C THR A 64 -43.32 -24.32 -16.54
N GLU A 65 -43.29 -23.79 -17.77
CA GLU A 65 -44.47 -23.54 -18.59
C GLU A 65 -44.20 -23.86 -20.06
N GLU A 66 -45.27 -24.25 -20.80
CA GLU A 66 -45.19 -24.44 -22.23
C GLU A 66 -45.26 -23.09 -22.97
N GLN A 67 -44.43 -22.96 -23.98
CA GLN A 67 -44.54 -21.89 -24.98
C GLN A 67 -44.48 -22.53 -26.36
N GLU A 68 -45.45 -22.18 -27.21
CA GLU A 68 -45.57 -22.70 -28.58
C GLU A 68 -44.30 -22.32 -29.38
N GLY A 69 -43.71 -23.29 -30.08
CA GLY A 69 -42.50 -23.08 -30.90
C GLY A 69 -41.18 -23.02 -30.18
N ARG A 70 -41.13 -23.06 -28.81
CA ARG A 70 -39.89 -22.91 -28.02
C ARG A 70 -38.80 -23.92 -28.44
N ALA A 71 -39.15 -25.17 -28.58
CA ALA A 71 -38.19 -26.23 -28.94
C ALA A 71 -37.48 -25.93 -30.26
N GLU A 72 -38.24 -25.52 -31.24
CA GLU A 72 -37.72 -25.18 -32.57
C GLU A 72 -36.88 -23.91 -32.52
N ALA A 73 -37.35 -22.90 -31.79
CA ALA A 73 -36.58 -21.66 -31.59
C ALA A 73 -35.21 -21.94 -30.97
N TYR A 74 -35.13 -22.73 -29.89
CA TYR A 74 -33.84 -23.05 -29.26
C TYR A 74 -32.93 -23.94 -30.09
N ARG A 75 -33.47 -24.81 -30.95
CA ARG A 75 -32.64 -25.54 -31.92
C ARG A 75 -32.00 -24.57 -32.92
N GLN A 76 -32.79 -23.65 -33.50
CA GLN A 76 -32.28 -22.64 -34.43
C GLN A 76 -31.28 -21.72 -33.80
N ILE A 77 -31.49 -21.31 -32.53
CA ILE A 77 -30.54 -20.52 -31.73
C ILE A 77 -29.25 -21.32 -31.50
N ALA A 78 -29.33 -22.58 -31.09
CA ALA A 78 -28.17 -23.43 -30.84
C ALA A 78 -27.32 -23.64 -32.11
N GLU A 79 -27.95 -23.85 -33.26
CA GLU A 79 -27.31 -23.98 -34.57
C GLU A 79 -26.58 -22.69 -34.96
N GLU A 80 -27.19 -21.50 -34.77
CA GLU A 80 -26.57 -20.21 -35.11
C GLU A 80 -25.40 -19.92 -34.21
N LEU A 81 -25.50 -20.25 -32.90
CA LEU A 81 -24.48 -19.93 -31.92
C LEU A 81 -23.33 -20.95 -31.84
N GLU A 82 -23.44 -22.12 -32.48
CA GLU A 82 -22.45 -23.20 -32.43
C GLU A 82 -21.03 -22.74 -32.83
N PHE A 83 -20.96 -21.81 -33.80
CA PHE A 83 -19.70 -21.33 -34.38
C PHE A 83 -19.36 -19.90 -33.96
N VAL A 84 -20.06 -19.32 -32.98
CA VAL A 84 -19.83 -17.96 -32.52
C VAL A 84 -18.85 -17.97 -31.36
N GLU A 85 -17.58 -17.70 -31.63
CA GLU A 85 -16.56 -17.52 -30.62
C GLU A 85 -16.52 -16.06 -30.15
N SER A 86 -17.08 -15.77 -28.99
CA SER A 86 -17.13 -14.41 -28.44
C SER A 86 -17.27 -14.44 -26.90
N PRO A 87 -16.63 -13.52 -26.17
CA PRO A 87 -16.84 -13.38 -24.72
C PRO A 87 -18.24 -12.85 -24.38
N TYR A 88 -18.94 -12.24 -25.34
CA TYR A 88 -20.23 -11.59 -25.12
C TYR A 88 -21.42 -12.54 -25.13
N ILE A 89 -21.23 -13.79 -25.48
CA ILE A 89 -22.29 -14.79 -25.57
C ILE A 89 -21.79 -16.17 -25.15
N THR A 90 -22.70 -17.07 -24.75
CA THR A 90 -22.34 -18.44 -24.38
C THR A 90 -22.94 -19.44 -25.38
N SER A 91 -22.32 -20.62 -25.47
CA SER A 91 -22.90 -21.74 -26.18
C SER A 91 -24.23 -22.20 -25.55
N VAL A 92 -25.14 -22.69 -26.36
CA VAL A 92 -26.46 -23.16 -25.96
C VAL A 92 -26.66 -24.56 -26.52
N LYS A 93 -27.13 -25.50 -25.70
CA LYS A 93 -27.52 -26.84 -26.13
C LYS A 93 -28.95 -27.13 -25.65
N TYR A 94 -29.86 -27.32 -26.57
CA TYR A 94 -31.22 -27.80 -26.28
C TYR A 94 -31.24 -29.32 -26.30
N LEU A 95 -31.72 -29.95 -25.22
CA LEU A 95 -31.82 -31.40 -25.08
C LEU A 95 -33.27 -31.73 -24.79
N GLU A 96 -33.95 -32.43 -25.72
CA GLU A 96 -35.40 -32.56 -25.76
C GLU A 96 -35.96 -33.47 -24.68
N LYS A 97 -35.29 -34.58 -24.36
CA LYS A 97 -35.67 -35.59 -23.38
C LYS A 97 -34.51 -35.92 -22.48
N GLU A 98 -34.09 -34.95 -21.71
CA GLU A 98 -32.85 -35.05 -20.94
C GLU A 98 -33.08 -35.35 -19.49
N MET A 99 -34.18 -34.82 -18.91
CA MET A 99 -34.42 -34.91 -17.49
C MET A 99 -35.66 -35.73 -17.17
N PHE A 100 -35.50 -36.80 -16.44
CA PHE A 100 -36.58 -37.56 -15.80
C PHE A 100 -37.02 -36.85 -14.52
N VAL A 101 -38.34 -36.62 -14.37
CA VAL A 101 -38.93 -35.97 -13.20
C VAL A 101 -40.15 -36.77 -12.78
N ASP A 102 -40.11 -37.35 -11.57
CA ASP A 102 -41.28 -37.94 -10.94
C ASP A 102 -42.26 -36.82 -10.56
N SER A 103 -43.30 -36.64 -11.32
CA SER A 103 -44.25 -35.54 -11.22
C SER A 103 -45.68 -36.02 -11.54
N ASN A 104 -46.65 -35.14 -11.29
CA ASN A 104 -48.02 -35.38 -11.69
C ASN A 104 -48.32 -35.07 -13.17
N CYS A 105 -47.32 -34.87 -14.01
CA CYS A 105 -47.46 -34.60 -15.44
C CYS A 105 -47.68 -35.91 -16.23
N GLU A 106 -48.28 -35.80 -17.42
CA GLU A 106 -48.43 -36.93 -18.32
C GLU A 106 -47.13 -37.47 -18.90
N ASN A 107 -46.09 -36.58 -18.98
CA ASN A 107 -44.76 -36.94 -19.44
C ASN A 107 -43.85 -37.13 -18.23
N GLU A 108 -42.91 -38.04 -18.35
CA GLU A 108 -41.86 -38.31 -17.35
C GLU A 108 -40.51 -37.72 -17.72
N GLU A 109 -40.27 -37.43 -19.03
CA GLU A 109 -39.03 -36.85 -19.58
C GLU A 109 -39.28 -35.42 -20.07
N PHE A 110 -38.41 -34.49 -19.62
CA PHE A 110 -38.55 -33.07 -19.89
C PHE A 110 -37.31 -32.50 -20.60
N PRO A 111 -37.53 -31.49 -21.47
CA PRO A 111 -36.43 -30.82 -22.12
C PRO A 111 -35.69 -29.88 -21.15
N VAL A 112 -34.38 -29.74 -21.38
CA VAL A 112 -33.53 -28.81 -20.69
C VAL A 112 -32.66 -28.00 -21.65
N LEU A 113 -32.21 -26.84 -21.19
CA LEU A 113 -31.24 -26.02 -21.90
C LEU A 113 -29.94 -25.98 -21.07
N LEU A 114 -28.83 -26.40 -21.69
CA LEU A 114 -27.51 -26.34 -21.10
C LEU A 114 -26.74 -25.18 -21.69
N MET A 115 -26.20 -24.33 -20.80
CA MET A 115 -25.35 -23.18 -21.14
C MET A 115 -24.12 -23.18 -20.23
N ASP A 116 -23.05 -22.43 -20.59
CA ASP A 116 -21.96 -22.22 -19.66
C ASP A 116 -22.40 -21.37 -18.46
N TRP A 117 -21.98 -21.75 -17.27
CA TRP A 117 -22.18 -20.90 -16.09
C TRP A 117 -21.25 -19.70 -16.13
N ILE A 118 -21.79 -18.49 -16.00
CA ILE A 118 -21.02 -17.26 -15.99
C ILE A 118 -20.82 -16.83 -14.54
N GLU A 119 -19.57 -16.82 -14.11
CA GLU A 119 -19.22 -16.22 -12.80
C GLU A 119 -19.24 -14.71 -12.90
N GLY A 120 -19.85 -14.06 -11.91
CA GLY A 120 -20.04 -12.61 -11.88
C GLY A 120 -21.39 -12.22 -11.30
N GLU A 121 -21.77 -10.99 -11.51
CA GLU A 121 -23.06 -10.41 -11.09
C GLU A 121 -23.81 -9.83 -12.27
N THR A 122 -25.10 -9.58 -12.13
CA THR A 122 -25.86 -8.88 -13.17
C THR A 122 -25.39 -7.44 -13.29
N MET A 123 -25.52 -6.86 -14.48
CA MET A 123 -25.19 -5.44 -14.69
C MET A 123 -26.07 -4.54 -13.82
N GLU A 124 -27.29 -4.94 -13.48
CA GLU A 124 -28.15 -4.24 -12.51
C GLU A 124 -27.49 -4.16 -11.13
N THR A 125 -27.06 -5.31 -10.58
CA THR A 125 -26.36 -5.39 -9.29
C THR A 125 -25.08 -4.57 -9.31
N TYR A 126 -24.28 -4.72 -10.38
CA TYR A 126 -23.05 -3.94 -10.56
C TYR A 126 -23.29 -2.44 -10.53
N ILE A 127 -24.32 -1.95 -11.25
CA ILE A 127 -24.70 -0.54 -11.25
C ILE A 127 -25.14 -0.10 -9.85
N ALA A 128 -26.01 -0.87 -9.18
CA ALA A 128 -26.47 -0.55 -7.82
C ALA A 128 -25.31 -0.40 -6.81
N ASP A 129 -24.30 -1.25 -6.93
CA ASP A 129 -23.12 -1.23 -6.05
C ASP A 129 -22.08 -0.16 -6.42
N ASN A 130 -22.02 0.29 -7.70
CA ASN A 130 -20.94 1.14 -8.21
C ASN A 130 -21.37 2.48 -8.83
N TYR A 131 -22.67 2.85 -8.83
CA TYR A 131 -23.15 4.04 -9.56
C TYR A 131 -22.51 5.37 -9.09
N THR A 132 -22.05 5.45 -7.86
CA THR A 132 -21.33 6.62 -7.32
C THR A 132 -19.87 6.70 -7.78
N ASP A 133 -19.33 5.63 -8.35
CA ASP A 133 -18.00 5.57 -8.95
C ASP A 133 -18.07 5.97 -10.42
N THR A 134 -17.81 7.25 -10.71
CA THR A 134 -17.89 7.81 -12.07
C THR A 134 -16.96 7.12 -13.05
N HIS A 135 -15.75 6.68 -12.61
CA HIS A 135 -14.83 5.92 -13.44
C HIS A 135 -15.32 4.51 -13.74
N ALA A 136 -15.83 3.80 -12.72
CA ALA A 136 -16.43 2.46 -12.89
C ALA A 136 -17.60 2.51 -13.86
N MET A 137 -18.48 3.53 -13.75
CA MET A 137 -19.61 3.74 -14.63
C MET A 137 -19.18 4.12 -16.06
N ALA A 138 -18.16 4.98 -16.21
CA ALA A 138 -17.59 5.32 -17.54
C ALA A 138 -16.97 4.07 -18.22
N MET A 139 -16.28 3.23 -17.44
CA MET A 139 -15.72 1.97 -17.94
C MET A 139 -16.82 0.97 -18.33
N LEU A 140 -17.89 0.87 -17.52
CA LEU A 140 -19.07 0.04 -17.85
C LEU A 140 -19.72 0.53 -19.15
N CYS A 141 -19.92 1.84 -19.32
CA CYS A 141 -20.43 2.45 -20.54
C CYS A 141 -19.56 2.09 -21.75
N TYR A 142 -18.24 2.24 -21.65
CA TYR A 142 -17.30 1.85 -22.70
C TYR A 142 -17.43 0.37 -23.10
N ARG A 143 -17.45 -0.54 -22.11
CA ARG A 143 -17.57 -1.99 -22.32
C ARG A 143 -18.92 -2.36 -22.94
N PHE A 144 -19.98 -1.71 -22.47
CA PHE A 144 -21.32 -1.88 -23.02
C PHE A 144 -21.39 -1.44 -24.49
N CYS A 145 -20.84 -0.27 -24.83
CA CYS A 145 -20.79 0.19 -26.22
C CYS A 145 -19.97 -0.75 -27.12
N LYS A 146 -18.90 -1.39 -26.60
CA LYS A 146 -18.14 -2.42 -27.33
C LYS A 146 -18.97 -3.67 -27.58
N MET A 147 -19.71 -4.14 -26.57
CA MET A 147 -20.64 -5.28 -26.71
C MET A 147 -21.75 -4.95 -27.70
N ALA A 148 -22.35 -3.75 -27.60
CA ALA A 148 -23.39 -3.29 -28.54
C ALA A 148 -22.89 -3.24 -29.99
N ALA A 149 -21.68 -2.70 -30.22
CA ALA A 149 -21.07 -2.66 -31.53
C ALA A 149 -20.80 -4.07 -32.08
N TRP A 150 -20.37 -5.01 -31.23
CA TRP A 150 -20.23 -6.41 -31.62
C TRP A 150 -21.58 -7.05 -31.95
N LEU A 151 -22.60 -6.93 -31.09
CA LEU A 151 -23.92 -7.53 -31.30
C LEU A 151 -24.54 -7.04 -32.62
N ARG A 152 -24.47 -5.73 -32.92
CA ARG A 152 -24.95 -5.14 -34.15
C ARG A 152 -24.12 -5.51 -35.39
N SER A 153 -23.00 -6.18 -35.25
CA SER A 153 -22.23 -6.75 -36.36
C SER A 153 -22.62 -8.22 -36.67
N GLN A 154 -23.48 -8.78 -35.82
CA GLN A 154 -23.96 -10.17 -36.01
C GLN A 154 -25.23 -10.22 -36.88
N SER A 155 -25.58 -11.44 -37.37
CA SER A 155 -26.82 -11.77 -38.10
C SER A 155 -28.02 -11.99 -37.17
N PHE A 156 -27.80 -11.97 -35.86
CA PHE A 156 -28.82 -12.24 -34.83
C PHE A 156 -28.95 -11.06 -33.85
N ALA A 157 -30.00 -11.07 -33.06
CA ALA A 157 -30.26 -10.10 -32.00
C ALA A 157 -30.76 -10.83 -30.75
N HIS A 158 -30.55 -10.24 -29.59
CA HIS A 158 -30.88 -10.83 -28.28
C HIS A 158 -32.38 -10.76 -27.97
N GLY A 159 -33.05 -9.68 -28.39
CA GLY A 159 -34.51 -9.49 -28.32
C GLY A 159 -35.06 -9.02 -26.97
N ASP A 160 -34.30 -9.11 -25.89
CA ASP A 160 -34.65 -8.57 -24.54
C ASP A 160 -33.40 -8.05 -23.80
N ILE A 161 -32.74 -7.03 -24.38
CA ILE A 161 -31.59 -6.37 -23.78
C ILE A 161 -32.03 -5.51 -22.60
N LYS A 162 -31.59 -5.90 -21.41
CA LYS A 162 -31.77 -5.17 -20.15
C LYS A 162 -30.61 -5.49 -19.17
N PRO A 163 -30.40 -4.69 -18.11
CA PRO A 163 -29.29 -4.92 -17.17
C PRO A 163 -29.29 -6.30 -16.52
N ASP A 164 -30.44 -6.91 -16.23
CA ASP A 164 -30.54 -8.25 -15.62
C ASP A 164 -30.07 -9.36 -16.55
N ASN A 165 -30.17 -9.17 -17.87
CA ASN A 165 -29.80 -10.14 -18.89
C ASN A 165 -28.32 -9.97 -19.33
N ILE A 166 -27.53 -9.17 -18.63
CA ILE A 166 -26.12 -8.93 -18.91
C ILE A 166 -25.32 -9.22 -17.63
N MET A 167 -24.42 -10.21 -17.69
CA MET A 167 -23.50 -10.55 -16.62
C MET A 167 -22.23 -9.71 -16.73
N VAL A 168 -21.78 -9.14 -15.61
CA VAL A 168 -20.47 -8.50 -15.48
C VAL A 168 -19.54 -9.49 -14.79
N ARG A 169 -18.55 -10.00 -15.54
CA ARG A 169 -17.55 -10.93 -14.99
C ARG A 169 -16.55 -10.21 -14.07
N PRO A 170 -15.80 -10.93 -13.24
CA PRO A 170 -14.79 -10.33 -12.37
C PRO A 170 -13.73 -9.49 -13.10
N ASP A 171 -13.38 -9.84 -14.34
CA ASP A 171 -12.49 -9.06 -15.21
C ASP A 171 -13.19 -7.87 -15.88
N GLY A 172 -14.49 -7.71 -15.61
CA GLY A 172 -15.36 -6.68 -16.15
C GLY A 172 -15.86 -6.95 -17.58
N THR A 173 -15.56 -8.11 -18.15
CA THR A 173 -16.14 -8.53 -19.46
C THR A 173 -17.65 -8.71 -19.30
N LEU A 174 -18.42 -8.23 -20.29
CA LEU A 174 -19.88 -8.40 -20.33
C LEU A 174 -20.24 -9.67 -21.07
N THR A 175 -21.27 -10.36 -20.61
CA THR A 175 -21.81 -11.57 -21.30
C THR A 175 -23.32 -11.55 -21.22
N LEU A 176 -23.97 -11.70 -22.39
CA LEU A 176 -25.42 -11.80 -22.53
C LEU A 176 -25.89 -13.17 -22.03
N VAL A 177 -27.02 -13.18 -21.35
CA VAL A 177 -27.70 -14.37 -20.83
C VAL A 177 -29.21 -14.26 -21.10
N ASP A 178 -29.92 -15.40 -21.03
CA ASP A 178 -31.39 -15.49 -21.24
C ASP A 178 -31.85 -15.19 -22.70
N TYR A 179 -31.75 -16.17 -23.55
CA TYR A 179 -31.97 -16.07 -24.98
C TYR A 179 -33.44 -16.32 -25.42
N ASP A 180 -34.40 -16.22 -24.49
CA ASP A 180 -35.82 -16.53 -24.79
C ASP A 180 -36.43 -15.60 -25.86
N GLY A 181 -35.88 -14.39 -26.00
CA GLY A 181 -36.32 -13.41 -27.01
C GLY A 181 -35.49 -13.34 -28.29
N MET A 182 -34.50 -14.22 -28.43
CA MET A 182 -33.45 -14.10 -29.44
C MET A 182 -34.03 -14.30 -30.88
N PHE A 183 -33.59 -13.42 -31.78
CA PHE A 183 -33.78 -13.55 -33.22
C PHE A 183 -32.53 -14.15 -33.86
N VAL A 184 -32.71 -15.15 -34.72
CA VAL A 184 -31.65 -15.67 -35.61
C VAL A 184 -32.19 -15.70 -37.06
N PRO A 185 -31.32 -15.70 -38.10
CA PRO A 185 -31.74 -15.60 -39.50
C PRO A 185 -32.76 -16.64 -39.92
N ALA A 186 -32.70 -17.85 -39.36
CA ALA A 186 -33.69 -18.93 -39.64
C ALA A 186 -35.12 -18.56 -39.21
N MET A 187 -35.31 -17.58 -38.32
CA MET A 187 -36.63 -17.12 -37.83
C MET A 187 -37.20 -15.96 -38.65
N LYS A 188 -36.55 -15.57 -39.74
CA LYS A 188 -37.01 -14.43 -40.55
C LYS A 188 -38.45 -14.61 -41.02
N GLY A 189 -39.30 -13.62 -40.72
CA GLY A 189 -40.74 -13.63 -41.05
C GLY A 189 -41.61 -14.31 -39.99
N GLN A 190 -41.04 -14.83 -38.92
CA GLN A 190 -41.77 -15.26 -37.72
C GLN A 190 -42.12 -14.06 -36.84
N LYS A 191 -42.95 -14.28 -35.82
CA LYS A 191 -43.31 -13.30 -34.80
C LYS A 191 -42.41 -13.44 -33.62
N SER A 192 -42.05 -12.31 -32.98
CA SER A 192 -41.29 -12.32 -31.75
C SER A 192 -42.04 -13.06 -30.63
N PRO A 193 -41.37 -13.94 -29.87
CA PRO A 193 -41.97 -14.59 -28.71
C PRO A 193 -42.26 -13.61 -27.54
N THR A 194 -41.66 -12.43 -27.58
CA THR A 194 -41.83 -11.40 -26.56
C THR A 194 -41.73 -10.00 -27.16
N ILE A 195 -42.37 -9.01 -26.53
CA ILE A 195 -42.16 -7.59 -26.87
C ILE A 195 -41.02 -6.96 -26.06
N GLY A 196 -40.30 -7.77 -25.26
CA GLY A 196 -39.27 -7.32 -24.33
C GLY A 196 -39.81 -6.55 -23.14
N THR A 197 -38.88 -6.09 -22.28
CA THR A 197 -39.22 -5.30 -21.09
C THR A 197 -39.54 -3.86 -21.49
N LYS A 198 -40.69 -3.34 -21.07
CA LYS A 198 -41.26 -2.04 -21.53
C LYS A 198 -40.31 -0.85 -21.32
N ASP A 199 -39.58 -0.84 -20.21
CA ASP A 199 -38.65 0.25 -19.89
C ASP A 199 -37.32 0.17 -20.68
N PHE A 200 -37.14 -0.88 -21.47
CA PHE A 200 -35.99 -1.05 -22.38
C PHE A 200 -36.42 -1.30 -23.83
N SER A 201 -37.72 -1.26 -24.13
CA SER A 201 -38.22 -1.52 -25.46
C SER A 201 -38.75 -0.27 -26.15
N HIS A 202 -38.63 -0.23 -27.48
CA HIS A 202 -39.21 0.87 -28.26
C HIS A 202 -40.73 0.97 -28.01
N PRO A 203 -41.29 2.20 -27.72
CA PRO A 203 -42.69 2.36 -27.32
C PRO A 203 -43.73 1.90 -28.38
N LEU A 204 -43.30 1.73 -29.62
CA LEU A 204 -44.14 1.22 -30.73
C LEU A 204 -43.74 -0.20 -31.20
N ARG A 205 -42.98 -0.94 -30.39
CA ARG A 205 -42.61 -2.33 -30.67
C ARG A 205 -43.84 -3.22 -30.58
N THR A 206 -43.97 -4.11 -31.57
CA THR A 206 -45.01 -5.15 -31.66
C THR A 206 -44.35 -6.52 -31.84
N ILE A 207 -45.10 -7.58 -31.75
CA ILE A 207 -44.60 -8.94 -32.03
C ILE A 207 -44.18 -9.17 -33.49
N ASP A 208 -44.62 -8.30 -34.39
CA ASP A 208 -44.23 -8.35 -35.81
C ASP A 208 -42.87 -7.72 -36.08
N ASP A 209 -42.30 -6.95 -35.12
CA ASP A 209 -40.95 -6.39 -35.14
C ASP A 209 -39.96 -7.47 -34.64
N PHE A 210 -39.52 -8.36 -35.53
CA PHE A 210 -38.63 -9.47 -35.17
C PHE A 210 -37.56 -9.67 -36.26
N ASP A 211 -36.46 -8.98 -36.09
CA ASP A 211 -35.32 -8.98 -37.01
C ASP A 211 -34.01 -8.62 -36.22
N GLU A 212 -32.88 -8.54 -36.96
CA GLU A 212 -31.57 -8.22 -36.41
C GLU A 212 -31.43 -6.82 -35.81
N THR A 213 -32.44 -5.95 -35.93
CA THR A 213 -32.43 -4.57 -35.43
C THR A 213 -33.24 -4.38 -34.14
N ILE A 214 -33.88 -5.44 -33.65
CA ILE A 214 -34.81 -5.40 -32.53
C ILE A 214 -34.23 -4.83 -31.23
N ASP A 215 -32.90 -4.91 -31.05
CA ASP A 215 -32.20 -4.44 -29.86
C ASP A 215 -31.74 -2.97 -29.94
N ASP A 216 -31.80 -2.32 -31.12
CA ASP A 216 -31.21 -1.02 -31.37
C ASP A 216 -31.64 0.07 -30.38
N PHE A 217 -32.93 0.07 -30.07
CA PHE A 217 -33.47 1.05 -29.10
C PHE A 217 -32.98 0.80 -27.69
N ALA A 218 -33.00 -0.45 -27.24
CA ALA A 218 -32.50 -0.81 -25.89
C ALA A 218 -31.01 -0.49 -25.75
N LEU A 219 -30.20 -0.84 -26.74
CA LEU A 219 -28.77 -0.57 -26.74
C LEU A 219 -28.48 0.95 -26.67
N ALA A 220 -29.19 1.77 -27.43
CA ALA A 220 -29.03 3.22 -27.43
C ALA A 220 -29.49 3.87 -26.10
N SER A 221 -30.64 3.41 -25.54
CA SER A 221 -31.17 3.92 -24.28
C SER A 221 -30.27 3.59 -23.08
N ILE A 222 -29.77 2.33 -23.01
CA ILE A 222 -28.87 1.89 -21.94
C ILE A 222 -27.52 2.60 -22.05
N ALA A 223 -26.92 2.70 -23.25
CA ALA A 223 -25.65 3.41 -23.43
C ALA A 223 -25.74 4.87 -22.99
N LEU A 224 -26.80 5.59 -23.35
CA LEU A 224 -27.06 6.96 -22.91
C LEU A 224 -27.22 7.04 -21.39
N SER A 225 -27.97 6.12 -20.79
CA SER A 225 -28.18 6.09 -19.33
C SER A 225 -26.87 5.85 -18.57
N LEU A 226 -26.04 4.89 -19.01
CA LEU A 226 -24.73 4.60 -18.40
C LEU A 226 -23.79 5.81 -18.50
N LYS A 227 -23.73 6.47 -19.64
CA LYS A 227 -22.92 7.68 -19.80
C LYS A 227 -23.40 8.81 -18.91
N ALA A 228 -24.70 9.02 -18.82
CA ALA A 228 -25.28 10.05 -17.97
C ALA A 228 -24.96 9.80 -16.48
N ILE A 229 -25.12 8.56 -16.00
CA ILE A 229 -24.78 8.17 -14.62
C ILE A 229 -23.27 8.37 -14.36
N SER A 230 -22.41 8.10 -15.35
CA SER A 230 -20.97 8.32 -15.21
C SER A 230 -20.59 9.80 -15.08
N LEU A 231 -21.40 10.72 -15.61
CA LEU A 231 -21.20 12.15 -15.52
C LEU A 231 -21.86 12.76 -14.28
N ASP A 232 -23.03 12.25 -13.91
CA ASP A 232 -23.81 12.69 -12.75
C ASP A 232 -24.52 11.51 -12.08
N PRO A 233 -23.93 10.88 -11.06
CA PRO A 233 -24.54 9.76 -10.33
C PRO A 233 -25.89 10.08 -9.68
N SER A 234 -26.17 11.35 -9.36
CA SER A 234 -27.43 11.75 -8.73
C SER A 234 -28.66 11.51 -9.62
N LEU A 235 -28.43 11.38 -10.93
CA LEU A 235 -29.50 11.06 -11.88
C LEU A 235 -30.13 9.69 -11.62
N LEU A 236 -29.32 8.68 -11.26
CA LEU A 236 -29.84 7.37 -10.93
C LEU A 236 -30.70 7.40 -9.67
N GLN A 237 -30.27 8.14 -8.65
CA GLN A 237 -31.05 8.32 -7.41
C GLN A 237 -32.37 9.03 -7.65
N THR A 238 -32.40 9.98 -8.59
CA THR A 238 -33.57 10.83 -8.83
C THR A 238 -34.57 10.19 -9.79
N TYR A 239 -34.11 9.51 -10.84
CA TYR A 239 -34.93 9.01 -11.95
C TYR A 239 -34.91 7.49 -12.09
N GLY A 240 -33.95 6.81 -11.50
CA GLY A 240 -33.84 5.35 -11.52
C GLY A 240 -34.89 4.66 -10.63
N ALA A 241 -35.07 3.35 -10.86
CA ALA A 241 -35.85 2.44 -10.01
C ALA A 241 -35.22 1.04 -10.09
N SER A 242 -35.70 0.11 -9.25
CA SER A 242 -35.23 -1.28 -9.21
C SER A 242 -35.35 -2.05 -10.52
N ASP A 243 -36.27 -1.65 -11.40
CA ASP A 243 -36.61 -2.32 -12.65
C ASP A 243 -36.23 -1.53 -13.92
N ARG A 244 -35.55 -0.39 -13.76
CA ARG A 244 -35.12 0.48 -14.87
C ARG A 244 -33.87 1.28 -14.50
N LEU A 245 -33.15 1.77 -15.53
CA LEU A 245 -32.07 2.76 -15.35
C LEU A 245 -32.66 4.17 -15.15
N LEU A 246 -32.57 5.04 -16.14
CA LEU A 246 -33.05 6.43 -16.03
C LEU A 246 -34.45 6.64 -16.59
N PHE A 247 -34.76 5.98 -17.71
CA PHE A 247 -36.00 6.18 -18.42
C PHE A 247 -37.08 5.15 -18.06
N SER A 248 -38.32 5.62 -17.94
CA SER A 248 -39.50 4.77 -17.88
C SER A 248 -40.16 4.64 -19.24
N ALA A 249 -41.04 3.64 -19.46
CA ALA A 249 -41.82 3.49 -20.65
C ALA A 249 -42.68 4.74 -20.96
N ALA A 250 -43.12 5.49 -19.93
CA ALA A 250 -43.87 6.73 -20.10
C ALA A 250 -43.03 7.87 -20.69
N ASP A 251 -41.76 7.94 -20.34
CA ASP A 251 -40.79 8.93 -20.88
C ASP A 251 -40.62 8.74 -22.39
N TYR A 252 -40.57 7.50 -22.85
CA TYR A 252 -40.41 7.18 -24.26
C TYR A 252 -41.64 7.55 -25.12
N LEU A 253 -42.84 7.59 -24.55
CA LEU A 253 -44.04 8.00 -25.26
C LEU A 253 -44.04 9.49 -25.62
N ASP A 254 -43.61 10.33 -24.68
CA ASP A 254 -43.56 11.78 -24.90
C ASP A 254 -42.33 12.40 -24.21
N LEU A 255 -41.20 12.45 -24.91
CA LEU A 255 -39.95 13.04 -24.41
C LEU A 255 -40.07 14.52 -24.03
N SER A 256 -41.04 15.26 -24.62
CA SER A 256 -41.25 16.68 -24.30
C SER A 256 -41.77 16.91 -22.88
N LYS A 257 -42.34 15.90 -22.25
CA LYS A 257 -42.85 15.89 -20.88
C LYS A 257 -41.92 15.14 -19.91
N SER A 258 -40.89 14.48 -20.42
CA SER A 258 -39.95 13.71 -19.61
C SER A 258 -39.04 14.61 -18.80
N LYS A 259 -39.09 14.48 -17.48
CA LYS A 259 -38.14 15.16 -16.54
C LYS A 259 -36.75 14.59 -16.70
N THR A 260 -36.62 13.28 -16.89
CA THR A 260 -35.37 12.57 -17.18
C THR A 260 -34.69 13.17 -18.41
N PHE A 261 -35.39 13.25 -19.52
CA PHE A 261 -34.86 13.81 -20.76
C PHE A 261 -34.45 15.28 -20.60
N THR A 262 -35.24 16.07 -19.87
CA THR A 262 -34.89 17.48 -19.56
C THR A 262 -33.61 17.58 -18.73
N ALA A 263 -33.41 16.74 -17.73
CA ALA A 263 -32.19 16.69 -16.91
C ALA A 263 -30.94 16.35 -17.75
N LEU A 264 -31.07 15.38 -18.66
CA LEU A 264 -29.96 14.99 -19.56
C LEU A 264 -29.49 16.09 -20.50
N GLN A 265 -30.35 17.08 -20.81
CA GLN A 265 -29.94 18.25 -21.59
C GLN A 265 -28.83 19.07 -20.90
N GLY A 266 -28.74 19.00 -19.55
CA GLY A 266 -27.66 19.62 -18.77
C GLY A 266 -26.29 19.00 -19.01
N LEU A 267 -26.22 17.79 -19.58
CA LEU A 267 -24.97 17.05 -19.86
C LEU A 267 -24.44 17.28 -21.29
N LEU A 268 -25.09 18.13 -22.10
CA LEU A 268 -24.72 18.40 -23.49
C LEU A 268 -23.43 19.23 -23.68
N ALA A 269 -22.63 19.43 -22.63
CA ALA A 269 -21.25 19.89 -22.73
C ALA A 269 -20.25 18.74 -23.04
N ASP A 270 -20.64 17.49 -22.80
CA ASP A 270 -19.85 16.29 -23.10
C ASP A 270 -20.16 15.76 -24.51
N GLU A 271 -19.12 15.65 -25.36
CA GLU A 271 -19.26 15.24 -26.77
C GLU A 271 -19.80 13.81 -26.93
N GLU A 272 -19.44 12.90 -26.03
CA GLU A 272 -19.93 11.52 -26.06
C GLU A 272 -21.42 11.46 -25.64
N ALA A 273 -21.81 12.27 -24.65
CA ALA A 273 -23.21 12.38 -24.24
C ALA A 273 -24.07 12.93 -25.37
N ILE A 274 -23.61 13.95 -26.13
CA ILE A 274 -24.29 14.46 -27.33
C ILE A 274 -24.46 13.34 -28.35
N THR A 275 -23.40 12.59 -28.58
CA THR A 275 -23.39 11.51 -29.56
C THR A 275 -24.38 10.40 -29.20
N LEU A 276 -24.35 9.92 -27.95
CA LEU A 276 -25.26 8.88 -27.46
C LEU A 276 -26.71 9.37 -27.39
N MET A 277 -26.93 10.65 -27.06
CA MET A 277 -28.26 11.29 -27.12
C MET A 277 -28.78 11.30 -28.55
N SER A 278 -27.94 11.62 -29.52
CA SER A 278 -28.33 11.63 -30.96
C SER A 278 -28.67 10.22 -31.43
N MET A 279 -27.91 9.19 -31.03
CA MET A 279 -28.24 7.79 -31.33
C MET A 279 -29.57 7.37 -30.73
N PHE A 280 -29.82 7.71 -29.47
CA PHE A 280 -31.08 7.42 -28.79
C PHE A 280 -32.28 8.06 -29.52
N LEU A 281 -32.15 9.35 -29.89
CA LEU A 281 -33.22 10.05 -30.62
C LEU A 281 -33.48 9.44 -32.00
N LEU A 282 -32.41 9.00 -32.71
CA LEU A 282 -32.58 8.29 -34.00
C LEU A 282 -33.25 6.95 -33.80
N ALA A 283 -32.82 6.13 -32.84
CA ALA A 283 -33.46 4.85 -32.53
C ALA A 283 -34.94 5.02 -32.15
N ARG A 284 -35.24 6.09 -31.37
CA ARG A 284 -36.61 6.45 -30.99
C ARG A 284 -37.49 6.88 -32.18
N ALA A 285 -36.90 7.57 -33.18
CA ALA A 285 -37.63 8.08 -34.34
C ALA A 285 -37.84 7.04 -35.44
N GLN A 286 -36.84 6.13 -35.65
CA GLN A 286 -36.78 5.21 -36.78
C GLN A 286 -36.97 3.74 -36.39
N LYS A 287 -37.09 3.41 -35.10
CA LYS A 287 -37.04 2.07 -34.49
C LYS A 287 -35.69 1.35 -34.62
N ASN A 288 -34.88 1.66 -35.62
CA ASN A 288 -33.61 1.00 -35.91
C ASN A 288 -32.48 2.02 -36.16
N LEU A 289 -31.27 1.52 -36.14
CA LEU A 289 -30.05 2.27 -36.41
C LEU A 289 -29.28 1.62 -37.59
N SER A 290 -28.44 2.37 -38.25
CA SER A 290 -27.53 1.77 -39.23
C SER A 290 -26.54 0.82 -38.55
N MET A 291 -26.12 -0.24 -39.25
CA MET A 291 -25.18 -1.25 -38.70
C MET A 291 -23.87 -0.65 -38.17
N CYS A 292 -23.41 0.51 -38.66
CA CYS A 292 -22.19 1.14 -38.24
C CYS A 292 -22.39 2.12 -37.07
N SER A 293 -23.59 2.40 -36.61
CA SER A 293 -23.85 3.48 -35.63
C SER A 293 -23.00 3.37 -34.36
N PHE A 294 -22.98 2.19 -33.74
CA PHE A 294 -22.17 1.97 -32.52
C PHE A 294 -20.66 1.95 -32.78
N ARG A 295 -20.19 1.74 -34.03
CA ARG A 295 -18.76 1.83 -34.38
C ARG A 295 -18.32 3.29 -34.58
N LEU A 296 -19.17 4.10 -35.21
CA LEU A 296 -18.92 5.49 -35.52
C LEU A 296 -19.04 6.39 -34.29
N PHE A 297 -19.91 6.00 -33.37
CA PHE A 297 -20.21 6.73 -32.16
C PHE A 297 -19.66 6.05 -30.89
N GLY A 298 -18.55 5.31 -30.99
CA GLY A 298 -17.94 4.60 -29.87
C GLY A 298 -17.44 5.56 -28.79
N VAL A 299 -17.76 5.21 -27.55
CA VAL A 299 -17.21 5.87 -26.35
C VAL A 299 -15.73 5.52 -26.21
N GLN A 300 -14.91 6.50 -25.84
CA GLN A 300 -13.47 6.30 -25.59
C GLN A 300 -13.26 5.49 -24.32
N LYS A 301 -12.20 4.65 -24.33
CA LYS A 301 -11.80 3.96 -23.09
C LYS A 301 -11.37 5.03 -22.07
N PRO A 302 -11.97 5.06 -20.88
CA PRO A 302 -11.51 5.95 -19.81
C PRO A 302 -10.02 5.73 -19.54
N LYS A 303 -9.30 6.81 -19.20
CA LYS A 303 -7.89 6.69 -18.81
C LYS A 303 -7.81 5.81 -17.57
N GLU A 304 -6.84 4.92 -17.53
CA GLU A 304 -6.60 4.11 -16.33
C GLU A 304 -6.22 5.03 -15.17
N GLU A 305 -6.92 4.89 -14.06
CA GLU A 305 -6.58 5.57 -12.82
C GLU A 305 -5.38 4.86 -12.20
N VAL A 306 -4.27 5.58 -12.05
CA VAL A 306 -3.07 5.06 -11.37
C VAL A 306 -3.18 5.43 -9.90
N TRP A 307 -3.43 4.43 -9.08
CA TRP A 307 -3.56 4.59 -7.63
C TRP A 307 -2.23 4.28 -6.93
N SER A 308 -1.67 5.26 -6.21
CA SER A 308 -0.49 5.07 -5.37
C SER A 308 -0.86 4.40 -4.05
N THR A 309 -0.09 3.39 -3.65
CA THR A 309 -0.18 2.78 -2.30
C THR A 309 0.57 3.61 -1.26
N LYS A 310 1.54 4.45 -1.68
CA LYS A 310 2.33 5.28 -0.78
C LYS A 310 1.45 6.28 -0.03
N VAL A 311 1.52 6.25 1.28
CA VAL A 311 0.80 7.17 2.18
C VAL A 311 1.75 8.28 2.63
N THR A 312 1.37 9.52 2.37
CA THR A 312 2.17 10.70 2.75
C THR A 312 1.65 11.35 4.02
N LYS A 313 2.46 12.21 4.64
CA LYS A 313 2.02 13.03 5.79
C LYS A 313 0.82 13.90 5.41
N GLU A 314 0.82 14.49 4.22
CA GLU A 314 -0.28 15.30 3.70
C GLU A 314 -1.56 14.47 3.50
N ASP A 315 -1.46 13.21 3.04
CA ASP A 315 -2.60 12.29 2.97
C ASP A 315 -3.25 12.12 4.34
N LEU A 316 -2.44 11.90 5.39
CA LEU A 316 -2.92 11.68 6.76
C LEU A 316 -3.49 12.93 7.41
N GLU A 317 -2.94 14.12 7.13
CA GLU A 317 -3.44 15.42 7.60
C GLU A 317 -4.79 15.78 6.97
N ASN A 318 -5.01 15.36 5.71
CA ASN A 318 -6.24 15.61 4.96
C ASN A 318 -7.24 14.44 5.01
N ALA A 319 -6.96 13.39 5.77
CA ALA A 319 -7.79 12.20 5.83
C ALA A 319 -9.18 12.46 6.40
N VAL A 320 -10.14 11.62 6.00
CA VAL A 320 -11.45 11.47 6.67
C VAL A 320 -11.45 10.16 7.44
N GLU A 321 -12.13 10.11 8.56
CA GLU A 321 -12.20 8.94 9.43
C GLU A 321 -13.60 8.31 9.37
N ASP A 322 -13.65 6.97 9.45
CA ASP A 322 -14.90 6.26 9.71
C ASP A 322 -15.20 6.14 11.21
N GLU A 323 -16.27 5.44 11.55
CA GLU A 323 -16.71 5.20 12.95
C GLU A 323 -15.73 4.39 13.79
N PHE A 324 -14.76 3.73 13.18
CA PHE A 324 -13.71 2.94 13.84
C PHE A 324 -12.38 3.70 13.95
N GLY A 325 -12.32 4.95 13.46
CA GLY A 325 -11.10 5.76 13.41
C GLY A 325 -10.14 5.36 12.30
N VAL A 326 -10.60 4.58 11.32
CA VAL A 326 -9.79 4.24 10.13
C VAL A 326 -9.78 5.41 9.18
N LYS A 327 -8.59 5.81 8.75
CA LYS A 327 -8.34 6.98 7.90
C LYS A 327 -8.41 6.62 6.42
N TYR A 328 -9.14 7.42 5.67
CA TYR A 328 -9.32 7.32 4.23
C TYR A 328 -8.97 8.63 3.52
N SER A 329 -8.67 8.55 2.23
CA SER A 329 -8.66 9.75 1.37
C SER A 329 -10.04 10.41 1.31
N LYS A 330 -10.11 11.72 1.03
CA LYS A 330 -11.38 12.49 1.00
C LYS A 330 -12.42 11.90 0.03
N ASP A 331 -11.99 11.26 -1.04
CA ASP A 331 -12.82 10.60 -2.05
C ASP A 331 -13.18 9.15 -1.69
N TRP A 332 -12.75 8.66 -0.52
CA TRP A 332 -12.94 7.29 -0.04
C TRP A 332 -12.37 6.19 -0.95
N LYS A 333 -11.46 6.53 -1.87
CA LYS A 333 -10.86 5.55 -2.80
C LYS A 333 -9.62 4.87 -2.25
N ARG A 334 -8.95 5.50 -1.28
CA ARG A 334 -7.75 4.95 -0.63
C ARG A 334 -7.98 4.79 0.87
N LEU A 335 -7.72 3.62 1.42
CA LEU A 335 -7.58 3.38 2.85
C LEU A 335 -6.15 3.72 3.23
N LEU A 336 -5.94 4.67 4.13
CA LEU A 336 -4.63 5.23 4.43
C LEU A 336 -4.03 4.63 5.71
N LYS A 337 -4.79 4.58 6.81
CA LYS A 337 -4.26 4.11 8.10
C LYS A 337 -5.38 3.69 9.04
N ALA A 338 -5.26 2.53 9.63
CA ALA A 338 -6.08 2.09 10.76
C ALA A 338 -5.40 2.46 12.10
N PRO A 339 -6.15 2.75 13.15
CA PRO A 339 -5.57 2.94 14.49
C PRO A 339 -5.04 1.61 15.02
N ALA A 340 -3.89 1.64 15.72
CA ALA A 340 -3.26 0.43 16.30
C ALA A 340 -4.18 -0.30 17.31
N GLY A 341 -5.16 0.39 17.88
CA GLY A 341 -6.18 -0.16 18.78
C GLY A 341 -7.41 -0.75 18.07
N LEU A 342 -7.42 -0.88 16.75
CA LEU A 342 -8.52 -1.50 16.02
C LEU A 342 -8.66 -2.97 16.44
N GLU A 343 -9.86 -3.36 16.90
CA GLU A 343 -10.12 -4.69 17.45
C GLU A 343 -11.32 -5.38 16.79
N GLY A 344 -11.34 -6.72 16.86
CA GLY A 344 -12.46 -7.52 16.36
C GLY A 344 -12.47 -7.66 14.84
N GLU A 345 -13.66 -7.59 14.25
CA GLU A 345 -13.87 -7.74 12.80
C GLU A 345 -13.98 -6.36 12.15
N TYR A 346 -13.32 -6.18 11.02
CA TYR A 346 -13.39 -4.95 10.24
C TYR A 346 -13.70 -5.23 8.77
N SER A 347 -14.65 -4.50 8.20
CA SER A 347 -14.98 -4.57 6.76
C SER A 347 -14.57 -3.27 6.08
N ILE A 348 -13.62 -3.37 5.16
CA ILE A 348 -13.20 -2.22 4.33
C ILE A 348 -14.39 -1.74 3.51
N ARG A 349 -14.57 -0.42 3.44
CA ARG A 349 -15.67 0.23 2.75
C ARG A 349 -15.72 -0.15 1.27
N LYS A 350 -16.92 -0.46 0.75
CA LYS A 350 -17.13 -0.68 -0.69
C LYS A 350 -16.72 0.57 -1.48
N GLY A 351 -16.10 0.38 -2.64
CA GLY A 351 -15.61 1.47 -3.49
C GLY A 351 -14.15 1.86 -3.27
N VAL A 352 -13.51 1.38 -2.18
CA VAL A 352 -12.06 1.54 -1.98
C VAL A 352 -11.31 0.80 -3.08
N LYS A 353 -10.32 1.48 -3.70
CA LYS A 353 -9.47 0.95 -4.77
C LYS A 353 -8.11 0.51 -4.26
N VAL A 354 -7.60 1.17 -3.22
CA VAL A 354 -6.25 0.97 -2.69
C VAL A 354 -6.26 0.80 -1.19
N ILE A 355 -5.52 -0.18 -0.71
CA ILE A 355 -5.07 -0.26 0.69
C ILE A 355 -3.63 0.25 0.68
N GLY A 356 -3.39 1.35 1.40
CA GLY A 356 -2.07 2.02 1.45
C GLY A 356 -1.01 1.20 2.18
N ASP A 357 0.26 1.57 1.97
CA ASP A 357 1.38 0.98 2.67
C ASP A 357 1.19 1.14 4.19
N ASP A 358 1.53 0.11 4.97
CA ASP A 358 1.38 0.06 6.44
C ASP A 358 -0.05 0.32 6.97
N ALA A 359 -1.08 0.17 6.16
CA ALA A 359 -2.43 0.63 6.51
C ALA A 359 -3.00 0.00 7.80
N PHE A 360 -2.73 -1.28 8.06
CA PHE A 360 -3.10 -2.00 9.28
C PHE A 360 -1.89 -2.40 10.13
N TRP A 361 -0.74 -1.78 9.89
CA TRP A 361 0.48 -2.06 10.63
C TRP A 361 0.25 -1.99 12.15
N TRP A 362 0.65 -3.05 12.88
CA TRP A 362 0.51 -3.18 14.35
C TRP A 362 -0.93 -3.26 14.89
N CYS A 363 -1.94 -3.58 14.07
CA CYS A 363 -3.30 -3.81 14.53
C CYS A 363 -3.43 -5.20 15.21
N LYS A 364 -2.79 -5.35 16.38
CA LYS A 364 -2.65 -6.64 17.08
C LYS A 364 -3.96 -7.28 17.52
N SER A 365 -5.02 -6.49 17.74
CA SER A 365 -6.32 -6.95 18.22
C SER A 365 -7.34 -7.17 17.10
N LEU A 366 -6.97 -6.88 15.84
CA LEU A 366 -7.82 -7.17 14.67
C LEU A 366 -7.89 -8.69 14.46
N THR A 367 -9.09 -9.27 14.44
CA THR A 367 -9.28 -10.72 14.32
C THR A 367 -9.72 -11.19 12.95
N SER A 368 -10.44 -10.33 12.21
CA SER A 368 -10.95 -10.61 10.87
C SER A 368 -10.99 -9.36 10.02
N ILE A 369 -10.69 -9.49 8.73
CA ILE A 369 -10.80 -8.40 7.77
C ILE A 369 -11.54 -8.86 6.51
N ASN A 370 -12.48 -8.04 6.04
CA ASN A 370 -13.16 -8.24 4.77
C ASN A 370 -12.66 -7.21 3.75
N ILE A 371 -12.01 -7.69 2.68
CA ILE A 371 -11.48 -6.87 1.58
C ILE A 371 -12.49 -6.95 0.42
N PRO A 372 -13.15 -5.84 0.04
CA PRO A 372 -14.17 -5.86 -1.01
C PRO A 372 -13.57 -6.02 -2.42
N ASN A 373 -14.37 -6.54 -3.36
CA ASN A 373 -14.01 -6.69 -4.78
C ASN A 373 -13.82 -5.35 -5.54
N SER A 374 -13.86 -4.22 -4.86
CA SER A 374 -13.48 -2.94 -5.45
C SER A 374 -11.98 -2.65 -5.32
N VAL A 375 -11.27 -3.34 -4.39
CA VAL A 375 -9.82 -3.15 -4.16
C VAL A 375 -9.03 -3.77 -5.31
N THR A 376 -8.15 -2.98 -5.90
CA THR A 376 -7.28 -3.39 -7.01
C THR A 376 -5.81 -3.41 -6.64
N ASN A 377 -5.41 -2.62 -5.64
CA ASN A 377 -4.02 -2.46 -5.21
C ASN A 377 -3.89 -2.65 -3.70
N ILE A 378 -2.91 -3.43 -3.28
CA ILE A 378 -2.53 -3.60 -1.87
C ILE A 378 -1.08 -3.14 -1.71
N GLY A 379 -0.82 -2.29 -0.72
CA GLY A 379 0.49 -1.74 -0.41
C GLY A 379 1.43 -2.72 0.28
N ASP A 380 2.62 -2.22 0.58
CA ASP A 380 3.63 -2.96 1.33
C ASP A 380 3.29 -3.00 2.83
N SER A 381 3.69 -4.08 3.51
CA SER A 381 3.60 -4.25 4.97
C SER A 381 2.21 -3.98 5.58
N VAL A 382 1.14 -4.07 4.75
CA VAL A 382 -0.24 -3.69 5.12
C VAL A 382 -0.68 -4.38 6.41
N PHE A 383 -0.43 -5.69 6.54
CA PHE A 383 -0.88 -6.51 7.66
C PHE A 383 0.25 -6.89 8.61
N ALA A 384 1.37 -6.18 8.54
CA ALA A 384 2.52 -6.46 9.40
C ALA A 384 2.14 -6.35 10.89
N TRP A 385 2.56 -7.34 11.70
CA TRP A 385 2.30 -7.43 13.14
C TRP A 385 0.82 -7.52 13.57
N CYS A 386 -0.09 -7.90 12.66
CA CYS A 386 -1.49 -8.21 12.97
C CYS A 386 -1.62 -9.60 13.61
N SER A 387 -1.12 -9.77 14.82
CA SER A 387 -0.94 -11.09 15.45
C SER A 387 -2.21 -11.88 15.75
N SER A 388 -3.38 -11.21 15.87
CA SER A 388 -4.68 -11.86 16.09
C SER A 388 -5.47 -12.11 14.81
N LEU A 389 -4.99 -11.64 13.66
CA LEU A 389 -5.67 -11.81 12.38
C LEU A 389 -5.45 -13.22 11.85
N PHE A 390 -6.51 -14.05 11.82
CA PHE A 390 -6.38 -15.48 11.53
C PHE A 390 -6.26 -15.80 10.05
N ASN A 391 -6.99 -15.09 9.21
CA ASN A 391 -7.00 -15.34 7.77
C ASN A 391 -7.14 -14.05 6.98
N ILE A 392 -6.61 -14.08 5.76
CA ILE A 392 -6.80 -13.04 4.74
C ILE A 392 -7.15 -13.74 3.42
N ASN A 393 -8.18 -13.22 2.74
CA ASN A 393 -8.47 -13.59 1.37
C ASN A 393 -8.09 -12.44 0.42
N ILE A 394 -7.24 -12.71 -0.57
CA ILE A 394 -6.92 -11.78 -1.65
C ILE A 394 -8.07 -11.87 -2.67
N PRO A 395 -8.93 -10.84 -2.80
CA PRO A 395 -10.05 -10.91 -3.71
C PRO A 395 -9.62 -10.92 -5.19
N SER A 396 -10.47 -11.46 -6.05
CA SER A 396 -10.22 -11.61 -7.49
C SER A 396 -9.95 -10.29 -8.23
N SER A 397 -10.34 -9.16 -7.65
CA SER A 397 -10.14 -7.81 -8.19
C SER A 397 -8.72 -7.28 -8.01
N VAL A 398 -7.94 -7.82 -7.05
CA VAL A 398 -6.58 -7.34 -6.80
C VAL A 398 -5.66 -7.75 -7.94
N VAL A 399 -5.04 -6.76 -8.56
CA VAL A 399 -4.14 -6.96 -9.70
C VAL A 399 -2.71 -6.49 -9.43
N ASN A 400 -2.51 -5.66 -8.39
CA ASN A 400 -1.20 -5.16 -8.01
C ASN A 400 -0.96 -5.33 -6.51
N MET A 401 0.26 -5.70 -6.14
CA MET A 401 0.83 -5.65 -4.80
C MET A 401 2.18 -4.96 -4.85
N ASN A 402 2.40 -4.01 -3.96
CA ASN A 402 3.70 -3.40 -3.73
C ASN A 402 4.35 -4.09 -2.55
N GLY A 403 5.63 -4.45 -2.66
CA GLY A 403 6.36 -5.16 -1.60
C GLY A 403 5.68 -6.44 -1.11
N ASN A 404 5.79 -6.73 0.17
CA ASN A 404 5.15 -7.86 0.84
C ASN A 404 4.05 -7.40 1.83
N PRO A 405 2.77 -7.40 1.43
CA PRO A 405 1.67 -6.98 2.32
C PRO A 405 1.55 -7.79 3.61
N PHE A 406 2.10 -9.00 3.63
CA PHE A 406 1.94 -10.02 4.68
C PHE A 406 3.20 -10.19 5.54
N CYS A 407 4.12 -9.22 5.50
CA CYS A 407 5.32 -9.19 6.32
C CYS A 407 4.96 -9.40 7.80
N ASP A 408 5.66 -10.29 8.52
CA ASP A 408 5.38 -10.63 9.94
C ASP A 408 3.93 -11.01 10.29
N TRP A 409 3.15 -11.43 9.31
CA TRP A 409 1.84 -11.99 9.57
C TRP A 409 1.81 -13.51 9.29
N ASN A 410 1.34 -14.30 10.27
CA ASN A 410 1.43 -15.76 10.27
C ASN A 410 0.07 -16.48 10.11
N GLY A 411 -1.01 -15.77 9.78
CA GLY A 411 -2.33 -16.35 9.56
C GLY A 411 -2.46 -17.12 8.23
N ASP A 412 -3.64 -17.65 7.95
CA ASP A 412 -3.92 -18.39 6.71
C ASP A 412 -4.20 -17.44 5.54
N LEU A 413 -3.44 -17.59 4.45
CA LEU A 413 -3.61 -16.81 3.22
C LEU A 413 -4.39 -17.60 2.18
N HIS A 414 -5.48 -17.03 1.69
CA HIS A 414 -6.23 -17.52 0.54
C HIS A 414 -6.12 -16.53 -0.63
N ASN A 415 -6.03 -17.02 -1.86
CA ASN A 415 -5.89 -16.18 -3.04
C ASN A 415 -6.92 -16.52 -4.11
N ASP A 416 -7.87 -15.61 -4.35
CA ASP A 416 -8.84 -15.68 -5.44
C ASP A 416 -8.38 -14.90 -6.69
N SER A 417 -7.33 -14.09 -6.58
CA SER A 417 -6.83 -13.29 -7.69
C SER A 417 -6.08 -14.15 -8.71
N LYS A 418 -6.36 -13.91 -9.99
CA LYS A 418 -5.62 -14.51 -11.12
C LYS A 418 -4.30 -13.79 -11.44
N ALA A 419 -4.04 -12.65 -10.80
CA ALA A 419 -2.81 -11.90 -10.96
C ALA A 419 -1.65 -12.47 -10.12
N PHE A 420 -1.93 -13.39 -9.19
CA PHE A 420 -0.96 -13.98 -8.28
C PHE A 420 -1.09 -15.50 -8.22
N ILE A 421 0.00 -16.15 -7.88
CA ILE A 421 0.07 -17.59 -7.62
C ILE A 421 0.52 -17.77 -6.18
N TYR A 422 -0.27 -18.47 -5.36
CA TYR A 422 0.09 -18.86 -4.00
C TYR A 422 0.21 -20.38 -3.91
N GLU A 423 1.42 -20.86 -3.73
CA GLU A 423 1.72 -22.29 -3.64
C GLU A 423 2.84 -22.56 -2.64
N GLN A 424 2.74 -23.68 -1.92
CA GLN A 424 3.74 -24.07 -0.90
C GLN A 424 4.10 -22.93 0.07
N GLN A 425 3.10 -22.13 0.45
CA GLN A 425 3.24 -20.95 1.30
C GLN A 425 4.17 -19.85 0.72
N VAL A 426 4.28 -19.76 -0.59
CA VAL A 426 5.02 -18.71 -1.29
C VAL A 426 4.09 -18.00 -2.28
N LEU A 427 4.08 -16.69 -2.23
CA LEU A 427 3.31 -15.84 -3.12
C LEU A 427 4.18 -15.28 -4.24
N PHE A 428 3.71 -15.41 -5.47
CA PHE A 428 4.35 -14.91 -6.68
C PHE A 428 3.37 -14.06 -7.50
N ASN A 429 3.90 -13.23 -8.39
CA ASN A 429 3.11 -12.70 -9.48
C ASN A 429 2.68 -13.83 -10.47
N LYS A 430 1.72 -13.53 -11.34
CA LYS A 430 1.12 -14.50 -12.28
C LYS A 430 2.13 -15.32 -13.10
N ASP A 431 3.20 -14.69 -13.54
CA ASP A 431 4.21 -15.31 -14.42
C ASP A 431 5.38 -15.91 -13.63
N LYS A 432 5.30 -15.91 -12.30
CA LYS A 432 6.37 -16.34 -11.37
C LYS A 432 7.73 -15.68 -11.64
N THR A 433 7.72 -14.46 -12.15
CA THR A 433 8.94 -13.67 -12.35
C THR A 433 9.32 -12.85 -11.13
N THR A 434 8.36 -12.59 -10.22
CA THR A 434 8.59 -11.91 -8.95
C THR A 434 8.11 -12.78 -7.79
N LEU A 435 9.00 -13.05 -6.83
CA LEU A 435 8.67 -13.63 -5.53
C LEU A 435 8.28 -12.49 -4.59
N ILE A 436 7.02 -12.47 -4.14
CA ILE A 436 6.43 -11.39 -3.35
C ILE A 436 6.56 -11.68 -1.86
N ALA A 437 6.19 -12.88 -1.41
CA ALA A 437 6.22 -13.25 0.00
C ALA A 437 6.54 -14.73 0.19
N TYR A 438 7.58 -15.04 0.94
CA TYR A 438 7.89 -16.37 1.44
C TYR A 438 7.32 -16.49 2.86
N ARG A 439 6.42 -17.44 3.06
CA ARG A 439 5.68 -17.63 4.32
C ARG A 439 5.88 -19.02 4.93
N SER A 440 6.71 -19.86 4.28
CA SER A 440 7.06 -21.19 4.80
C SER A 440 8.01 -21.06 5.99
N LYS A 441 7.94 -22.03 6.90
CA LYS A 441 8.88 -22.21 8.03
C LYS A 441 9.98 -23.22 7.73
N ASP A 442 10.12 -23.59 6.45
CA ASP A 442 11.17 -24.53 6.03
C ASP A 442 12.55 -23.92 6.21
N THR A 443 13.50 -24.76 6.61
CA THR A 443 14.90 -24.33 6.81
C THR A 443 15.67 -24.14 5.52
N ASN A 444 15.18 -24.71 4.42
CA ASN A 444 15.83 -24.68 3.11
C ASN A 444 14.80 -24.35 2.04
N TYR A 445 15.15 -23.45 1.11
CA TYR A 445 14.28 -23.11 -0.01
C TYR A 445 15.06 -22.99 -1.31
N ILE A 446 14.44 -23.46 -2.41
CA ILE A 446 14.98 -23.32 -3.77
C ILE A 446 14.03 -22.40 -4.54
N ILE A 447 14.51 -21.22 -4.88
CA ILE A 447 13.74 -20.25 -5.68
C ILE A 447 13.60 -20.79 -7.12
N PRO A 448 12.38 -20.78 -7.71
CA PRO A 448 12.17 -21.24 -9.09
C PRO A 448 13.00 -20.46 -10.12
N ASN A 449 13.45 -21.14 -11.18
CA ASN A 449 14.26 -20.55 -12.24
C ASN A 449 13.54 -19.46 -13.07
N SER A 450 12.21 -19.32 -12.94
CA SER A 450 11.44 -18.25 -13.57
C SER A 450 11.57 -16.90 -12.85
N VAL A 451 12.03 -16.91 -11.58
CA VAL A 451 12.10 -15.68 -10.76
C VAL A 451 13.25 -14.80 -11.26
N ILE A 452 12.93 -13.55 -11.53
CA ILE A 452 13.86 -12.47 -11.95
C ILE A 452 14.05 -11.48 -10.79
N ASN A 453 12.97 -11.23 -10.03
CA ASN A 453 12.96 -10.30 -8.90
C ASN A 453 12.62 -11.03 -7.60
N ILE A 454 13.43 -10.83 -6.57
CA ILE A 454 13.03 -11.04 -5.17
C ILE A 454 12.50 -9.70 -4.68
N GLY A 455 11.21 -9.64 -4.31
CA GLY A 455 10.52 -8.41 -3.93
C GLY A 455 11.00 -7.82 -2.60
N ASP A 456 10.56 -6.59 -2.32
CA ASP A 456 10.82 -5.96 -1.03
C ASP A 456 10.16 -6.78 0.07
N HIS A 457 10.85 -6.95 1.23
CA HIS A 457 10.41 -7.75 2.37
C HIS A 457 10.07 -9.22 2.05
N ALA A 458 10.50 -9.77 0.91
CA ALA A 458 10.06 -11.08 0.43
C ALA A 458 10.35 -12.25 1.39
N PHE A 459 11.49 -12.24 2.10
CA PHE A 459 11.90 -13.18 3.13
C PHE A 459 12.08 -12.50 4.51
N TYR A 460 11.44 -11.35 4.72
CA TYR A 460 11.58 -10.61 5.97
C TYR A 460 11.20 -11.49 7.17
N ASN A 461 12.05 -11.47 8.23
CA ASN A 461 11.87 -12.22 9.48
C ASN A 461 11.74 -13.75 9.30
N CYS A 462 12.37 -14.30 8.26
CA CYS A 462 12.43 -15.75 8.05
C CYS A 462 13.49 -16.39 8.95
N GLU A 463 13.29 -16.33 10.29
CA GLU A 463 14.24 -16.75 11.32
C GLU A 463 14.69 -18.22 11.19
N SER A 464 13.84 -19.11 10.66
CA SER A 464 14.14 -20.53 10.49
C SER A 464 14.97 -20.85 9.23
N LEU A 465 15.09 -19.92 8.28
CA LEU A 465 15.74 -20.16 7.00
C LEU A 465 17.27 -20.23 7.18
N THR A 466 17.85 -21.41 6.99
CA THR A 466 19.30 -21.65 7.14
C THR A 466 20.03 -21.62 5.80
N ASN A 467 19.34 -21.99 4.72
CA ASN A 467 19.92 -22.06 3.38
C ASN A 467 18.90 -21.71 2.30
N ILE A 468 19.33 -20.96 1.30
CA ILE A 468 18.51 -20.59 0.14
C ILE A 468 19.34 -20.70 -1.15
N ASN A 469 18.71 -21.25 -2.18
CA ASN A 469 19.31 -21.29 -3.52
C ASN A 469 18.64 -20.25 -4.42
N ILE A 470 19.40 -19.22 -4.81
CA ILE A 470 18.97 -18.16 -5.73
C ILE A 470 19.40 -18.55 -7.15
N PRO A 471 18.48 -18.68 -8.11
CA PRO A 471 18.81 -19.06 -9.49
C PRO A 471 19.50 -17.93 -10.27
N ASN A 472 20.23 -18.28 -11.32
CA ASN A 472 20.94 -17.31 -12.16
C ASN A 472 20.02 -16.33 -12.94
N SER A 473 18.72 -16.56 -12.95
CA SER A 473 17.73 -15.67 -13.54
C SER A 473 17.48 -14.40 -12.71
N VAL A 474 17.81 -14.42 -11.41
CA VAL A 474 17.58 -13.27 -10.52
C VAL A 474 18.53 -12.13 -10.84
N THR A 475 17.96 -10.95 -11.07
CA THR A 475 18.69 -9.71 -11.38
C THR A 475 18.54 -8.66 -10.31
N ASN A 476 17.48 -8.77 -9.48
CA ASN A 476 17.17 -7.80 -8.43
C ASN A 476 16.85 -8.51 -7.11
N ILE A 477 17.41 -7.98 -6.02
CA ILE A 477 17.07 -8.29 -4.63
C ILE A 477 16.54 -6.99 -4.03
N GLY A 478 15.29 -6.99 -3.58
CA GLY A 478 14.58 -5.82 -3.07
C GLY A 478 15.06 -5.33 -1.71
N ASN A 479 14.47 -4.24 -1.25
CA ASN A 479 14.74 -3.69 0.08
C ASN A 479 14.26 -4.68 1.15
N ASP A 480 15.00 -4.78 2.26
CA ASP A 480 14.66 -5.68 3.38
C ASP A 480 14.38 -7.14 2.97
N ALA A 481 14.80 -7.55 1.78
CA ALA A 481 14.40 -8.83 1.18
C ALA A 481 14.73 -10.04 2.07
N PHE A 482 15.84 -10.02 2.80
CA PHE A 482 16.28 -11.05 3.75
C PHE A 482 16.51 -10.47 5.16
N SER A 483 15.96 -9.29 5.47
CA SER A 483 16.13 -8.67 6.77
C SER A 483 15.61 -9.62 7.87
N ASN A 484 16.37 -9.73 8.96
CA ASN A 484 16.13 -10.62 10.11
C ASN A 484 16.04 -12.12 9.76
N CYS A 485 16.73 -12.57 8.70
CA CYS A 485 16.95 -13.99 8.47
C CYS A 485 18.08 -14.48 9.39
N GLU A 486 17.84 -14.51 10.70
CA GLU A 486 18.86 -14.70 11.75
C GLU A 486 19.64 -16.02 11.63
N SER A 487 19.01 -17.10 11.12
CA SER A 487 19.64 -18.42 10.96
C SER A 487 20.36 -18.61 9.62
N LEU A 488 20.31 -17.64 8.71
CA LEU A 488 20.92 -17.78 7.39
C LEU A 488 22.44 -17.75 7.51
N THR A 489 23.11 -18.89 7.26
CA THR A 489 24.55 -19.04 7.47
C THR A 489 25.38 -18.69 6.26
N SER A 490 24.84 -18.89 5.08
CA SER A 490 25.48 -18.55 3.80
C SER A 490 24.46 -18.32 2.70
N ILE A 491 24.78 -17.46 1.77
CA ILE A 491 23.96 -17.18 0.59
C ILE A 491 24.87 -16.98 -0.62
N ASN A 492 24.50 -17.57 -1.74
CA ASN A 492 25.19 -17.35 -3.00
C ASN A 492 24.35 -16.41 -3.88
N ILE A 493 24.83 -15.21 -4.07
CA ILE A 493 24.19 -14.23 -4.97
C ILE A 493 24.72 -14.48 -6.40
N PRO A 494 23.84 -14.78 -7.37
CA PRO A 494 24.26 -15.08 -8.73
C PRO A 494 24.80 -13.83 -9.45
N ASN A 495 25.69 -14.06 -10.43
CA ASN A 495 26.35 -12.98 -11.18
C ASN A 495 25.40 -12.08 -11.99
N GLY A 496 24.16 -12.51 -12.20
CA GLY A 496 23.10 -11.73 -12.86
C GLY A 496 22.56 -10.56 -12.03
N VAL A 497 22.76 -10.59 -10.71
CA VAL A 497 22.24 -9.55 -9.81
C VAL A 497 22.98 -8.25 -10.02
N THR A 498 22.22 -7.19 -10.28
CA THR A 498 22.70 -5.82 -10.48
C THR A 498 22.33 -4.88 -9.33
N ASN A 499 21.31 -5.25 -8.56
CA ASN A 499 20.82 -4.48 -7.42
C ASN A 499 20.65 -5.35 -6.18
N ILE A 500 21.16 -4.87 -5.05
CA ILE A 500 20.92 -5.35 -3.69
C ILE A 500 20.37 -4.15 -2.93
N GLY A 501 19.09 -4.23 -2.53
CA GLY A 501 18.36 -3.12 -1.92
C GLY A 501 18.86 -2.73 -0.54
N SER A 502 18.35 -1.61 -0.05
CA SER A 502 18.62 -1.14 1.31
C SER A 502 18.14 -2.16 2.32
N PHE A 503 18.91 -2.37 3.40
CA PHE A 503 18.62 -3.33 4.48
C PHE A 503 18.42 -4.78 4.01
N ALA A 504 18.85 -5.12 2.79
CA ALA A 504 18.56 -6.42 2.17
C ALA A 504 18.98 -7.62 3.03
N PHE A 505 20.06 -7.52 3.82
CA PHE A 505 20.56 -8.56 4.73
C PHE A 505 20.69 -8.03 6.17
N ASP A 506 19.93 -6.98 6.54
CA ASP A 506 19.92 -6.47 7.91
C ASP A 506 19.56 -7.59 8.90
N GLY A 507 20.28 -7.68 10.03
CA GLY A 507 20.00 -8.67 11.07
C GLY A 507 20.24 -10.13 10.65
N CYS A 508 20.94 -10.41 9.56
CA CYS A 508 21.39 -11.76 9.21
C CYS A 508 22.55 -12.21 10.14
N ASN A 509 22.23 -12.40 11.42
CA ASN A 509 23.21 -12.55 12.49
C ASN A 509 24.15 -13.75 12.33
N SER A 510 23.70 -14.82 11.69
CA SER A 510 24.49 -16.04 11.46
C SER A 510 25.27 -16.04 10.14
N LEU A 511 25.12 -15.00 9.30
CA LEU A 511 25.77 -14.94 7.99
C LEU A 511 27.27 -14.77 8.13
N THR A 512 28.05 -15.80 7.77
CA THR A 512 29.51 -15.81 7.97
C THR A 512 30.29 -15.25 6.80
N ASN A 513 29.77 -15.40 5.59
CA ASN A 513 30.36 -14.87 4.36
C ASN A 513 29.28 -14.64 3.29
N ILE A 514 29.56 -13.70 2.41
CA ILE A 514 28.73 -13.39 1.25
C ILE A 514 29.62 -12.87 0.11
N ASN A 515 29.28 -13.24 -1.12
CA ASN A 515 29.98 -12.74 -2.31
C ASN A 515 29.07 -11.74 -3.04
N ILE A 516 29.54 -10.52 -3.24
CA ILE A 516 28.84 -9.49 -4.00
C ILE A 516 29.23 -9.64 -5.47
N PRO A 517 28.25 -9.77 -6.39
CA PRO A 517 28.53 -9.90 -7.83
C PRO A 517 29.17 -8.66 -8.44
N ASN A 518 29.97 -8.88 -9.51
CA ASN A 518 30.67 -7.80 -10.21
C ASN A 518 29.75 -6.80 -10.96
N ASN A 519 28.46 -7.05 -11.03
CA ASN A 519 27.48 -6.15 -11.66
C ASN A 519 26.83 -5.18 -10.65
N VAL A 520 27.06 -5.36 -9.36
CA VAL A 520 26.55 -4.46 -8.32
C VAL A 520 27.41 -3.19 -8.28
N THR A 521 26.78 -2.02 -8.38
CA THR A 521 27.46 -0.72 -8.41
C THR A 521 27.41 0.05 -7.10
N ASN A 522 26.43 -0.27 -6.25
CA ASN A 522 26.26 0.33 -4.94
C ASN A 522 26.08 -0.75 -3.87
N ILE A 523 26.61 -0.50 -2.69
CA ILE A 523 26.16 -1.13 -1.45
C ILE A 523 25.21 -0.11 -0.82
N GLU A 524 23.93 -0.45 -0.81
CA GLU A 524 22.87 0.45 -0.36
C GLU A 524 22.86 0.57 1.18
N ASP A 525 22.05 1.51 1.68
CA ASP A 525 21.96 1.81 3.10
C ASP A 525 21.56 0.57 3.91
N GLY A 526 22.30 0.30 4.98
CA GLY A 526 22.05 -0.81 5.89
C GLY A 526 22.13 -2.21 5.25
N ALA A 527 22.63 -2.34 4.03
CA ALA A 527 22.55 -3.61 3.28
C ALA A 527 23.06 -4.83 4.07
N PHE A 528 24.02 -4.68 4.97
CA PHE A 528 24.57 -5.70 5.87
C PHE A 528 24.59 -5.24 7.35
N LEU A 529 23.67 -4.37 7.73
CA LEU A 529 23.51 -3.90 9.10
C LEU A 529 23.31 -5.11 10.04
N GLY A 530 24.00 -5.15 11.18
CA GLY A 530 23.81 -6.22 12.15
C GLY A 530 24.25 -7.64 11.71
N CYS A 531 24.96 -7.81 10.60
CA CYS A 531 25.53 -9.11 10.23
C CYS A 531 26.67 -9.50 11.19
N GLU A 532 26.32 -9.85 12.43
CA GLU A 532 27.28 -10.01 13.53
C GLU A 532 28.34 -11.07 13.29
N SER A 533 28.00 -12.16 12.59
CA SER A 533 28.93 -13.28 12.28
C SER A 533 29.75 -13.08 11.02
N LEU A 534 29.55 -11.99 10.27
CA LEU A 534 30.24 -11.75 9.01
C LEU A 534 31.73 -11.49 9.27
N THR A 535 32.62 -12.43 8.86
CA THR A 535 34.06 -12.36 9.13
C THR A 535 34.84 -11.65 8.04
N SER A 536 34.36 -11.76 6.79
CA SER A 536 34.97 -11.13 5.63
C SER A 536 33.96 -10.92 4.52
N ILE A 537 34.16 -9.87 3.72
CA ILE A 537 33.34 -9.59 2.53
C ILE A 537 34.26 -9.06 1.43
N ASN A 538 33.99 -9.51 0.20
CA ASN A 538 34.68 -9.01 -0.98
C ASN A 538 33.79 -7.99 -1.70
N ILE A 539 34.25 -6.74 -1.75
CA ILE A 539 33.58 -5.66 -2.49
C ILE A 539 34.16 -5.60 -3.89
N PRO A 540 33.37 -5.81 -4.96
CA PRO A 540 33.88 -5.79 -6.32
C PRO A 540 34.24 -4.38 -6.80
N ASN A 541 35.11 -4.31 -7.82
CA ASN A 541 35.58 -3.04 -8.43
C ASN A 541 34.48 -2.28 -9.19
N SER A 542 33.26 -2.80 -9.28
CA SER A 542 32.10 -2.11 -9.82
C SER A 542 31.46 -1.14 -8.81
N VAL A 543 31.69 -1.38 -7.51
CA VAL A 543 31.06 -0.58 -6.45
C VAL A 543 31.69 0.81 -6.37
N THR A 544 30.85 1.84 -6.43
CA THR A 544 31.23 3.26 -6.37
C THR A 544 30.80 3.94 -5.07
N ASN A 545 29.79 3.37 -4.39
CA ASN A 545 29.21 3.91 -3.17
C ASN A 545 29.07 2.83 -2.09
N ILE A 546 29.44 3.18 -0.86
CA ILE A 546 29.09 2.45 0.37
C ILE A 546 28.09 3.33 1.12
N GLY A 547 26.84 2.88 1.24
CA GLY A 547 25.72 3.62 1.84
C GLY A 547 25.83 3.78 3.35
N ASP A 548 24.85 4.50 3.90
CA ASP A 548 24.74 4.70 5.34
C ASP A 548 24.50 3.37 6.05
N LEU A 549 25.11 3.18 7.23
CA LEU A 549 24.96 1.96 8.03
C LEU A 549 25.35 0.64 7.32
N ALA A 550 25.90 0.66 6.13
CA ALA A 550 26.05 -0.50 5.24
C ALA A 550 26.68 -1.73 5.91
N PHE A 551 27.66 -1.56 6.80
CA PHE A 551 28.33 -2.60 7.60
C PHE A 551 28.30 -2.29 9.10
N SER A 552 27.33 -1.50 9.54
CA SER A 552 27.16 -1.17 10.95
C SER A 552 26.83 -2.43 11.76
N GLY A 553 27.44 -2.63 12.91
CA GLY A 553 27.20 -3.81 13.75
C GLY A 553 27.78 -5.13 13.22
N CYS A 554 28.62 -5.11 12.16
CA CYS A 554 29.35 -6.31 11.70
C CYS A 554 30.48 -6.62 12.70
N SER A 555 30.11 -7.06 13.91
CA SER A 555 31.04 -7.16 15.05
C SER A 555 32.20 -8.17 14.86
N SER A 556 32.04 -9.18 14.00
CA SER A 556 33.06 -10.17 13.67
C SER A 556 33.91 -9.82 12.43
N LEU A 557 33.61 -8.71 11.74
CA LEU A 557 34.32 -8.33 10.52
C LEU A 557 35.76 -7.91 10.86
N THR A 558 36.72 -8.72 10.45
CA THR A 558 38.15 -8.50 10.84
C THR A 558 38.91 -7.64 9.83
N ASN A 559 38.57 -7.70 8.58
CA ASN A 559 39.15 -6.89 7.52
C ASN A 559 38.17 -6.66 6.38
N ILE A 560 38.32 -5.53 5.70
CA ILE A 560 37.57 -5.20 4.49
C ILE A 560 38.49 -4.50 3.51
N ASN A 561 38.38 -4.87 2.23
CA ASN A 561 39.10 -4.18 1.16
C ASN A 561 38.12 -3.28 0.41
N ILE A 562 38.33 -1.97 0.51
CA ILE A 562 37.56 -0.97 -0.23
C ILE A 562 38.22 -0.77 -1.60
N PRO A 563 37.53 -1.06 -2.73
CA PRO A 563 38.13 -0.95 -4.04
C PRO A 563 38.35 0.51 -4.48
N ASN A 564 39.28 0.71 -5.44
CA ASN A 564 39.62 2.04 -5.97
C ASN A 564 38.48 2.71 -6.80
N SER A 565 37.34 2.08 -6.93
CA SER A 565 36.12 2.64 -7.54
C SER A 565 35.26 3.43 -6.55
N VAL A 566 35.39 3.16 -5.26
CA VAL A 566 34.57 3.78 -4.23
C VAL A 566 34.91 5.25 -4.03
N THR A 567 33.92 6.12 -4.14
CA THR A 567 34.05 7.58 -3.97
C THR A 567 33.39 8.07 -2.70
N ASN A 568 32.47 7.31 -2.11
CA ASN A 568 31.72 7.69 -0.95
C ASN A 568 31.67 6.57 0.10
N ILE A 569 31.87 6.95 1.36
CA ILE A 569 31.60 6.13 2.56
C ILE A 569 30.56 6.87 3.38
N GLY A 570 29.38 6.27 3.56
CA GLY A 570 28.22 6.86 4.18
C GLY A 570 28.30 7.00 5.70
N ASP A 571 27.27 7.59 6.29
CA ASP A 571 27.13 7.77 7.73
C ASP A 571 27.09 6.42 8.44
N LYS A 572 27.86 6.29 9.53
CA LYS A 572 27.90 5.06 10.33
C LYS A 572 28.21 3.78 9.53
N ALA A 573 28.82 3.90 8.35
CA ALA A 573 29.04 2.75 7.44
C ALA A 573 29.72 1.55 8.10
N PHE A 574 30.65 1.77 9.07
CA PHE A 574 31.35 0.74 9.87
C PHE A 574 31.10 0.91 11.38
N TYR A 575 30.00 1.55 11.77
CA TYR A 575 29.70 1.79 13.17
C TYR A 575 29.63 0.47 13.96
N ASN A 576 30.31 0.37 15.12
CA ASN A 576 30.38 -0.84 15.96
C ASN A 576 30.89 -2.10 15.26
N SER A 577 31.70 -1.97 14.19
CA SER A 577 32.47 -3.10 13.63
C SER A 577 33.71 -3.37 14.51
N GLU A 578 33.45 -3.94 15.69
CA GLU A 578 34.40 -3.99 16.80
C GLU A 578 35.68 -4.79 16.50
N SER A 579 35.59 -5.86 15.69
CA SER A 579 36.73 -6.73 15.32
C SER A 579 37.54 -6.22 14.15
N LEU A 580 37.15 -5.10 13.51
CA LEU A 580 37.86 -4.56 12.37
C LEU A 580 39.27 -4.08 12.81
N THR A 581 40.32 -4.77 12.35
CA THR A 581 41.70 -4.48 12.75
C THR A 581 42.41 -3.57 11.76
N LYS A 582 42.02 -3.59 10.52
CA LYS A 582 42.64 -2.83 9.44
C LYS A 582 41.61 -2.40 8.40
N ILE A 583 41.72 -1.15 7.97
CA ILE A 583 40.99 -0.62 6.81
C ILE A 583 41.93 0.20 5.94
N ASN A 584 41.81 0.04 4.64
CA ASN A 584 42.50 0.87 3.66
C ASN A 584 41.48 1.72 2.92
N ILE A 585 41.50 3.02 3.12
CA ILE A 585 40.64 3.96 2.40
C ILE A 585 41.40 4.40 1.14
N PRO A 586 40.91 4.07 -0.07
CA PRO A 586 41.63 4.34 -1.31
C PRO A 586 41.59 5.84 -1.69
N ASN A 587 42.56 6.26 -2.53
CA ASN A 587 42.61 7.63 -3.06
C ASN A 587 41.49 8.01 -4.06
N SER A 588 40.47 7.21 -4.17
CA SER A 588 39.22 7.51 -4.90
C SER A 588 38.17 8.13 -3.99
N VAL A 589 38.25 7.90 -2.67
CA VAL A 589 37.25 8.36 -1.71
C VAL A 589 37.30 9.88 -1.59
N ILE A 590 36.17 10.52 -1.79
CA ILE A 590 35.96 11.97 -1.74
C ILE A 590 35.25 12.38 -0.45
N ASN A 591 34.26 11.57 -0.02
CA ASN A 591 33.40 11.85 1.14
C ASN A 591 33.53 10.73 2.19
N ILE A 592 33.55 11.12 3.48
CA ILE A 592 33.43 10.22 4.64
C ILE A 592 32.33 10.76 5.54
N GLY A 593 31.33 9.96 5.80
CA GLY A 593 30.16 10.32 6.57
C GLY A 593 30.39 10.34 8.07
N ASN A 594 29.42 10.90 8.78
CA ASN A 594 29.43 11.02 10.24
C ASN A 594 29.49 9.65 10.92
N SER A 595 30.29 9.55 11.98
CA SER A 595 30.43 8.33 12.79
C SER A 595 30.81 7.08 12.00
N ALA A 596 31.35 7.23 10.78
CA ALA A 596 31.64 6.13 9.87
C ALA A 596 32.49 5.01 10.52
N PHE A 597 33.40 5.35 11.42
CA PHE A 597 34.30 4.41 12.14
C PHE A 597 34.09 4.41 13.67
N SER A 598 32.96 4.93 14.12
CA SER A 598 32.63 4.95 15.55
C SER A 598 32.50 3.52 16.09
N GLY A 599 33.11 3.24 17.26
CA GLY A 599 33.02 1.92 17.89
C GLY A 599 33.89 0.83 17.25
N CYS A 600 34.71 1.13 16.25
CA CYS A 600 35.70 0.19 15.68
C CYS A 600 36.87 0.00 16.66
N SER A 601 36.62 -0.68 17.79
CA SER A 601 37.55 -0.74 18.93
C SER A 601 38.88 -1.43 18.65
N SER A 602 38.91 -2.39 17.71
CA SER A 602 40.14 -3.09 17.30
C SER A 602 40.93 -2.37 16.20
N LEU A 603 40.38 -1.32 15.61
CA LEU A 603 41.02 -0.58 14.52
C LEU A 603 42.08 0.34 15.08
N THR A 604 43.36 0.04 14.78
CA THR A 604 44.51 0.75 15.41
C THR A 604 44.93 2.00 14.66
N LYS A 605 44.64 2.06 13.34
CA LYS A 605 45.11 3.18 12.51
C LYS A 605 44.13 3.48 11.38
N ILE A 606 43.88 4.77 11.12
CA ILE A 606 43.19 5.29 9.92
C ILE A 606 44.09 6.34 9.24
N ILE A 607 44.14 6.27 7.91
CA ILE A 607 44.76 7.30 7.09
C ILE A 607 43.65 7.98 6.29
N ILE A 608 43.50 9.29 6.43
CA ILE A 608 42.62 10.12 5.57
C ILE A 608 43.41 10.36 4.27
N PRO A 609 43.00 9.79 3.15
CA PRO A 609 43.71 9.92 1.89
C PRO A 609 43.63 11.34 1.33
N SER A 610 44.59 11.66 0.43
CA SER A 610 44.70 13.00 -0.19
C SER A 610 43.48 13.44 -1.01
N SER A 611 42.65 12.52 -1.43
CA SER A 611 41.42 12.74 -2.21
C SER A 611 40.22 13.21 -1.40
N VAL A 612 40.18 12.93 -0.11
CA VAL A 612 39.01 13.29 0.75
C VAL A 612 38.93 14.80 0.91
N VAL A 613 37.82 15.36 0.51
CA VAL A 613 37.55 16.81 0.58
C VAL A 613 36.34 17.16 1.45
N ASN A 614 35.48 16.18 1.74
CA ASN A 614 34.30 16.37 2.57
C ASN A 614 34.26 15.37 3.72
N MET A 615 33.83 15.84 4.88
CA MET A 615 33.47 15.05 6.06
C MET A 615 32.20 15.64 6.66
N ASP A 616 31.21 14.79 6.87
CA ASP A 616 29.97 15.19 7.55
C ASP A 616 30.10 14.83 9.02
N GLY A 617 29.96 15.79 9.93
CA GLY A 617 30.12 15.60 11.37
C GLY A 617 31.48 15.03 11.76
N ASN A 618 31.50 14.12 12.74
CA ASN A 618 32.71 13.48 13.26
C ASN A 618 32.81 12.01 12.86
N PRO A 619 33.53 11.64 11.77
CA PRO A 619 33.66 10.25 11.33
C PRO A 619 34.29 9.29 12.34
N PHE A 620 35.09 9.84 13.28
CA PHE A 620 35.92 9.11 14.24
C PHE A 620 35.37 9.15 15.69
N LEU A 621 34.07 9.39 15.84
CA LEU A 621 33.40 9.46 17.12
C LEU A 621 33.72 8.23 18.00
N GLY A 622 34.28 8.43 19.21
CA GLY A 622 34.58 7.35 20.15
C GLY A 622 35.66 6.35 19.69
N TRP A 623 36.29 6.58 18.52
CA TRP A 623 37.43 5.80 18.09
C TRP A 623 38.76 6.40 18.57
N ASP A 624 39.59 5.59 19.22
CA ASP A 624 40.81 6.04 19.94
C ASP A 624 42.14 5.71 19.21
N GLY A 625 42.10 5.11 18.00
CA GLY A 625 43.26 4.70 17.24
C GLY A 625 44.11 5.89 16.70
N ASP A 626 45.19 5.58 16.00
CA ASP A 626 46.11 6.56 15.39
C ASP A 626 45.52 7.12 14.08
N LEU A 627 45.29 8.46 14.05
CA LEU A 627 44.79 9.15 12.86
C LEU A 627 45.92 9.86 12.14
N HIS A 628 46.09 9.55 10.85
CA HIS A 628 47.01 10.24 9.97
C HIS A 628 46.24 10.95 8.86
N ASN A 629 46.55 12.23 8.62
CA ASN A 629 45.87 13.01 7.57
C ASN A 629 46.82 13.34 6.43
N GLU A 630 46.47 12.85 5.20
CA GLU A 630 47.17 13.19 3.96
C GLU A 630 46.37 14.20 3.11
N SER A 631 45.12 14.49 3.48
CA SER A 631 44.28 15.43 2.75
C SER A 631 44.71 16.89 3.01
N LYS A 632 44.69 17.66 1.94
CA LYS A 632 44.92 19.14 2.02
C LYS A 632 43.65 19.92 2.40
N ALA A 633 42.51 19.26 2.45
CA ALA A 633 41.23 19.86 2.83
C ALA A 633 41.07 19.95 4.35
N PHE A 634 41.94 19.25 5.12
CA PHE A 634 41.84 19.18 6.59
C PHE A 634 43.20 19.45 7.25
N VAL A 635 43.15 19.91 8.48
CA VAL A 635 44.29 20.08 9.35
C VAL A 635 44.11 19.23 10.60
N TYR A 636 45.02 18.30 10.84
CA TYR A 636 45.03 17.49 12.08
C TYR A 636 46.24 17.87 12.94
N GLU A 637 45.99 18.48 14.07
CA GLU A 637 47.04 18.91 15.00
C GLU A 637 46.61 18.72 16.46
N ARG A 638 47.52 18.31 17.30
CA ARG A 638 47.26 18.14 18.74
C ARG A 638 46.03 17.25 19.04
N GLN A 639 45.76 16.28 18.20
CA GLN A 639 44.59 15.38 18.26
C GLN A 639 43.25 16.11 18.07
N VAL A 640 43.24 17.18 17.27
CA VAL A 640 42.02 17.88 16.85
C VAL A 640 42.03 18.00 15.34
N LEU A 641 40.92 17.66 14.73
CA LEU A 641 40.70 17.76 13.29
C LEU A 641 39.86 19.01 12.96
N PHE A 642 40.32 19.76 12.00
CA PHE A 642 39.69 20.98 11.50
C PHE A 642 39.57 20.89 9.96
N ASN A 643 38.67 21.69 9.38
CA ASN A 643 38.77 22.03 7.96
C ASN A 643 40.06 22.82 7.67
N LYS A 644 40.40 22.99 6.38
CA LYS A 644 41.66 23.61 5.89
C LYS A 644 41.95 24.97 6.54
N ASP A 645 40.95 25.83 6.64
CA ASP A 645 41.07 27.20 7.10
C ASP A 645 40.91 27.34 8.63
N LYS A 646 40.73 26.21 9.32
CA LYS A 646 40.44 26.10 10.75
C LYS A 646 39.23 26.91 11.21
N THR A 647 38.27 27.11 10.32
CA THR A 647 36.98 27.76 10.64
C THR A 647 35.97 26.79 11.21
N THR A 648 36.13 25.49 10.94
CA THR A 648 35.26 24.40 11.46
C THR A 648 36.09 23.42 12.27
N LEU A 649 35.71 23.17 13.51
CA LEU A 649 36.25 22.10 14.34
C LEU A 649 35.40 20.84 14.14
N ILE A 650 35.99 19.81 13.54
CA ILE A 650 35.30 18.58 13.11
C ILE A 650 35.35 17.51 14.21
N ALA A 651 36.52 17.25 14.81
CA ALA A 651 36.65 16.18 15.79
C ALA A 651 37.72 16.52 16.84
N TYR A 652 37.35 16.56 18.11
CA TYR A 652 38.23 16.60 19.24
C TYR A 652 38.51 15.19 19.76
N ARG A 653 39.77 14.75 19.66
CA ARG A 653 40.20 13.39 19.99
C ARG A 653 41.18 13.35 21.14
N SER A 654 41.47 14.53 21.75
CA SER A 654 42.43 14.63 22.86
C SER A 654 41.79 14.17 24.18
N LYS A 655 42.59 13.51 25.01
CA LYS A 655 42.23 13.08 26.38
C LYS A 655 42.51 14.13 27.45
N LYS A 656 42.87 15.37 27.04
CA LYS A 656 43.11 16.47 27.97
C LYS A 656 41.84 16.87 28.71
N THR A 657 41.99 17.33 29.93
CA THR A 657 40.88 17.78 30.79
C THR A 657 40.39 19.19 30.46
N SER A 658 41.19 19.98 29.75
CA SER A 658 40.85 21.35 29.34
C SER A 658 41.25 21.60 27.90
N TYR A 659 40.47 22.43 27.20
CA TYR A 659 40.75 22.83 25.81
C TYR A 659 40.31 24.27 25.56
N ILE A 660 41.13 25.00 24.80
CA ILE A 660 40.84 26.35 24.31
C ILE A 660 40.64 26.24 22.79
N ILE A 661 39.46 26.53 22.31
CA ILE A 661 39.15 26.53 20.89
C ILE A 661 39.86 27.72 20.21
N PRO A 662 40.55 27.54 19.06
CA PRO A 662 41.20 28.65 18.38
C PRO A 662 40.22 29.74 17.92
N ASN A 663 40.66 31.00 17.94
CA ASN A 663 39.87 32.16 17.53
C ASN A 663 39.45 32.16 16.01
N SER A 664 40.01 31.26 15.20
CA SER A 664 39.64 31.08 13.80
C SER A 664 38.34 30.27 13.65
N VAL A 665 37.95 29.50 14.68
CA VAL A 665 36.79 28.60 14.60
C VAL A 665 35.49 29.42 14.68
N THR A 666 34.63 29.26 13.70
CA THR A 666 33.31 29.86 13.62
C THR A 666 32.19 28.80 13.79
N ASN A 667 32.52 27.54 13.52
CA ASN A 667 31.59 26.41 13.58
C ASN A 667 32.17 25.25 14.39
N ILE A 668 31.42 24.75 15.37
CA ILE A 668 31.67 23.47 16.03
C ILE A 668 30.75 22.44 15.39
N GLU A 669 31.37 21.46 14.73
CA GLU A 669 30.64 20.47 13.91
C GLU A 669 29.82 19.48 14.76
N ASN A 670 28.87 18.81 14.13
CA ASN A 670 28.09 17.75 14.75
C ASN A 670 29.03 16.71 15.41
N TYR A 671 28.73 16.29 16.63
CA TYR A 671 29.48 15.31 17.41
C TYR A 671 30.94 15.68 17.69
N ALA A 672 31.39 16.92 17.47
CA ALA A 672 32.81 17.32 17.54
C ALA A 672 33.50 16.97 18.85
N PHE A 673 32.83 17.12 20.00
CA PHE A 673 33.30 16.74 21.34
C PHE A 673 32.45 15.62 21.97
N SER A 674 31.59 14.98 21.24
CA SER A 674 30.70 13.98 21.82
C SER A 674 31.49 12.86 22.48
N GLY A 675 31.05 12.46 23.68
CA GLY A 675 31.72 11.40 24.45
C GLY A 675 33.08 11.75 25.05
N CYS A 676 33.50 13.01 25.04
CA CYS A 676 34.78 13.46 25.66
C CYS A 676 34.68 13.42 27.20
N LYS A 677 34.71 12.19 27.76
CA LYS A 677 34.47 11.91 29.17
C LYS A 677 35.48 12.56 30.12
N SER A 678 36.72 12.88 29.65
CA SER A 678 37.76 13.50 30.42
C SER A 678 37.73 15.03 30.45
N LEU A 679 36.96 15.66 29.53
CA LEU A 679 36.91 17.12 29.39
C LEU A 679 36.14 17.73 30.57
N THR A 680 36.81 18.55 31.40
CA THR A 680 36.21 19.22 32.56
C THR A 680 35.89 20.69 32.29
N SER A 681 36.67 21.33 31.38
CA SER A 681 36.45 22.72 30.98
C SER A 681 36.82 22.97 29.52
N ILE A 682 36.11 23.87 28.89
CA ILE A 682 36.35 24.33 27.51
C ILE A 682 36.10 25.83 27.39
N GLU A 683 36.95 26.49 26.63
CA GLU A 683 36.76 27.90 26.28
C GLU A 683 36.34 28.03 24.82
N ILE A 684 35.18 28.63 24.59
CA ILE A 684 34.61 28.88 23.27
C ILE A 684 34.84 30.36 22.91
N PRO A 685 35.58 30.68 21.84
CA PRO A 685 35.87 32.06 21.49
C PRO A 685 34.63 32.75 20.85
N ASN A 686 34.66 34.12 20.89
CA ASN A 686 33.61 34.97 20.31
C ASN A 686 33.48 34.88 18.78
N SER A 687 34.33 34.08 18.13
CA SER A 687 34.22 33.80 16.68
C SER A 687 33.16 32.70 16.38
N VAL A 688 32.84 31.85 17.38
CA VAL A 688 31.90 30.72 17.16
C VAL A 688 30.48 31.25 17.08
N SER A 689 29.81 30.94 15.99
CA SER A 689 28.39 31.27 15.73
C SER A 689 27.46 30.07 15.79
N ASN A 690 27.98 28.84 15.58
CA ASN A 690 27.21 27.62 15.56
C ASN A 690 27.83 26.53 16.44
N ILE A 691 27.00 25.86 17.23
CA ILE A 691 27.25 24.61 17.94
C ILE A 691 26.35 23.52 17.34
N GLY A 692 26.95 22.54 16.69
CA GLY A 692 26.24 21.49 15.95
C GLY A 692 25.48 20.49 16.84
N ASN A 693 24.72 19.63 16.21
CA ASN A 693 23.98 18.57 16.88
C ASN A 693 24.94 17.64 17.65
N TYR A 694 24.54 17.23 18.85
CA TYR A 694 25.36 16.34 19.71
C TYR A 694 26.78 16.85 20.02
N ALA A 695 27.11 18.10 19.72
CA ALA A 695 28.49 18.60 19.77
C ALA A 695 29.22 18.27 21.07
N PHE A 696 28.56 18.38 22.23
CA PHE A 696 29.11 18.06 23.55
C PHE A 696 28.35 16.92 24.25
N SER A 697 27.53 16.17 23.51
CA SER A 697 26.76 15.08 24.10
C SER A 697 27.65 14.08 24.83
N GLY A 698 27.27 13.69 26.05
CA GLY A 698 28.01 12.71 26.85
C GLY A 698 29.35 13.20 27.38
N CYS A 699 29.63 14.51 27.42
CA CYS A 699 30.77 15.10 28.12
C CYS A 699 30.55 15.04 29.64
N LYS A 700 30.62 13.82 30.21
CA LYS A 700 30.17 13.53 31.57
C LYS A 700 30.89 14.29 32.67
N SER A 701 32.14 14.73 32.44
CA SER A 701 32.97 15.47 33.41
C SER A 701 32.95 16.98 33.21
N LEU A 702 32.27 17.49 32.19
CA LEU A 702 32.17 18.93 31.93
C LEU A 702 31.37 19.61 33.04
N THR A 703 32.04 20.50 33.82
CA THR A 703 31.41 21.13 35.00
C THR A 703 30.82 22.49 34.70
N SER A 704 31.44 23.23 33.78
CA SER A 704 30.99 24.54 33.35
C SER A 704 31.37 24.80 31.88
N ILE A 705 30.59 25.61 31.20
CA ILE A 705 30.86 26.09 29.85
C ILE A 705 30.27 27.50 29.69
N GLU A 706 31.05 28.41 29.11
CA GLU A 706 30.55 29.73 28.72
C GLU A 706 30.27 29.73 27.21
N ILE A 707 29.05 30.01 26.83
CA ILE A 707 28.63 30.14 25.45
C ILE A 707 28.65 31.63 25.10
N PRO A 708 29.49 32.07 24.13
CA PRO A 708 29.60 33.47 23.77
C PRO A 708 28.33 34.00 23.04
N ASN A 709 28.13 35.32 23.17
CA ASN A 709 26.98 36.00 22.52
C ASN A 709 27.00 35.95 20.97
N SER A 710 28.07 35.46 20.38
CA SER A 710 28.14 35.19 18.92
C SER A 710 27.38 33.93 18.50
N VAL A 711 27.13 33.01 19.44
CA VAL A 711 26.44 31.74 19.13
C VAL A 711 24.95 32.01 18.99
N SER A 712 24.44 31.83 17.80
CA SER A 712 23.01 31.96 17.46
C SER A 712 22.29 30.62 17.38
N ASN A 713 23.00 29.49 17.22
CA ASN A 713 22.44 28.15 17.13
C ASN A 713 23.13 27.19 18.10
N ILE A 714 22.32 26.46 18.87
CA ILE A 714 22.69 25.32 19.71
C ILE A 714 21.86 24.14 19.22
N GLY A 715 22.49 23.18 18.57
CA GLY A 715 21.80 22.08 17.88
C GLY A 715 21.16 21.07 18.82
N ASN A 716 20.40 20.16 18.23
CA ASN A 716 19.72 19.05 18.91
C ASN A 716 20.74 18.22 19.73
N TYR A 717 20.38 17.86 20.97
CA TYR A 717 21.20 17.05 21.86
C TYR A 717 22.60 17.67 22.18
N ALA A 718 22.83 18.95 21.90
CA ALA A 718 24.18 19.55 21.95
C ALA A 718 24.89 19.31 23.28
N PHE A 719 24.23 19.36 24.42
CA PHE A 719 24.76 19.10 25.78
C PHE A 719 24.07 17.90 26.45
N SER A 720 23.40 17.06 25.73
CA SER A 720 22.71 15.90 26.29
C SER A 720 23.69 14.99 27.06
N GLY A 721 23.33 14.57 28.28
CA GLY A 721 24.16 13.70 29.11
C GLY A 721 25.44 14.33 29.67
N CYS A 722 25.53 15.66 29.70
CA CYS A 722 26.57 16.37 30.41
C CYS A 722 26.33 16.34 31.95
N LYS A 723 26.52 15.14 32.54
CA LYS A 723 26.08 14.82 33.91
C LYS A 723 26.61 15.69 35.01
N SER A 724 27.84 16.24 34.87
CA SER A 724 28.48 17.09 35.84
C SER A 724 28.27 18.58 35.64
N LEU A 725 27.55 18.99 34.59
CA LEU A 725 27.28 20.39 34.26
C LEU A 725 26.35 20.98 35.32
N THR A 726 26.90 21.93 36.12
CA THR A 726 26.15 22.52 37.24
C THR A 726 25.41 23.79 36.85
N SER A 727 25.95 24.52 35.87
CA SER A 727 25.36 25.74 35.34
C SER A 727 25.79 26.00 33.93
N ILE A 728 24.91 26.63 33.15
CA ILE A 728 25.19 27.10 31.79
C ILE A 728 24.41 28.39 31.56
N ASN A 729 25.03 29.31 30.82
CA ASN A 729 24.37 30.54 30.39
C ASN A 729 24.06 30.47 28.91
N ILE A 730 22.80 30.59 28.55
CA ILE A 730 22.33 30.63 27.14
C ILE A 730 22.39 32.11 26.71
N PRO A 731 23.11 32.44 25.63
CA PRO A 731 23.24 33.83 25.21
C PRO A 731 21.96 34.38 24.56
N ASN A 732 21.80 35.72 24.59
CA ASN A 732 20.63 36.41 24.00
C ASN A 732 20.54 36.32 22.46
N SER A 733 21.51 35.74 21.80
CA SER A 733 21.51 35.45 20.36
C SER A 733 20.76 34.17 19.99
N VAL A 734 20.49 33.30 20.96
CA VAL A 734 19.77 32.01 20.74
C VAL A 734 18.27 32.26 20.76
N THR A 735 17.57 31.78 19.75
CA THR A 735 16.11 31.95 19.58
C THR A 735 15.31 30.70 19.93
N ASN A 736 15.91 29.50 19.83
CA ASN A 736 15.26 28.23 20.15
C ASN A 736 16.17 27.40 21.07
N ILE A 737 15.56 26.62 21.96
CA ILE A 737 16.22 25.52 22.67
C ILE A 737 15.73 24.24 21.98
N GLU A 738 16.64 23.67 21.21
CA GLU A 738 16.36 22.54 20.32
C GLU A 738 16.12 21.22 21.09
N ASP A 739 15.67 20.18 20.35
CA ASP A 739 15.34 18.88 20.92
C ASP A 739 16.46 18.32 21.79
N SER A 740 16.11 17.95 23.03
CA SER A 740 17.00 17.30 23.99
C SER A 740 18.32 18.04 24.23
N ALA A 741 18.40 19.34 23.91
CA ALA A 741 19.64 20.09 23.95
C ALA A 741 20.35 19.97 25.28
N PHE A 742 19.66 19.88 26.42
CA PHE A 742 20.19 19.73 27.79
C PHE A 742 19.66 18.48 28.50
N SER A 743 19.12 17.53 27.78
CA SER A 743 18.58 16.29 28.35
C SER A 743 19.63 15.52 29.14
N GLY A 744 19.28 15.02 30.33
CA GLY A 744 20.20 14.23 31.16
C GLY A 744 21.38 15.02 31.75
N CYS A 745 21.29 16.34 31.87
CA CYS A 745 22.22 17.17 32.65
C CYS A 745 21.90 17.00 34.14
N ASP A 746 22.23 15.83 34.68
CA ASP A 746 21.84 15.39 36.04
C ASP A 746 22.17 16.40 37.15
N SER A 747 23.29 17.17 37.06
CA SER A 747 23.77 18.12 38.06
C SER A 747 23.31 19.56 37.83
N LEU A 748 22.60 19.85 36.76
CA LEU A 748 22.16 21.21 36.42
C LEU A 748 21.12 21.69 37.45
N THR A 749 21.49 22.69 38.25
CA THR A 749 20.65 23.16 39.34
C THR A 749 19.73 24.31 38.96
N ASN A 750 20.24 25.17 38.07
CA ASN A 750 19.46 26.23 37.48
C ASN A 750 19.91 26.56 36.06
N ILE A 751 19.04 27.14 35.26
CA ILE A 751 19.32 27.62 33.91
C ILE A 751 18.52 28.90 33.68
N ASN A 752 19.14 29.87 33.02
CA ASN A 752 18.47 31.07 32.59
C ASN A 752 18.15 30.99 31.13
N ILE A 753 16.88 31.04 30.79
CA ILE A 753 16.37 31.09 29.40
C ILE A 753 16.27 32.57 29.02
N PRO A 754 16.99 33.04 27.99
CA PRO A 754 16.97 34.43 27.59
C PRO A 754 15.64 34.84 26.90
N ASN A 755 15.35 36.15 26.93
CA ASN A 755 14.14 36.72 26.30
C ASN A 755 14.13 36.64 24.75
N SER A 756 15.18 36.12 24.15
CA SER A 756 15.22 35.83 22.71
C SER A 756 14.58 34.48 22.33
N VAL A 757 14.43 33.60 23.30
CA VAL A 757 13.91 32.23 23.06
C VAL A 757 12.40 32.29 22.88
N THR A 758 11.92 31.72 21.78
CA THR A 758 10.49 31.61 21.44
C THR A 758 9.93 30.20 21.63
N ASN A 759 10.77 29.16 21.49
CA ASN A 759 10.40 27.76 21.64
C ASN A 759 11.37 27.01 22.55
N VAL A 760 10.82 26.13 23.37
CA VAL A 760 11.49 25.05 24.06
C VAL A 760 11.01 23.75 23.44
N GLU A 761 11.87 23.09 22.69
CA GLU A 761 11.52 21.92 21.89
C GLU A 761 11.45 20.64 22.72
N ASP A 762 11.18 19.50 22.07
CA ASP A 762 10.91 18.23 22.71
C ASP A 762 12.09 17.75 23.59
N SER A 763 11.76 17.29 24.81
CA SER A 763 12.73 16.74 25.76
C SER A 763 13.88 17.68 26.13
N ALA A 764 13.81 18.97 25.79
CA ALA A 764 14.94 19.93 25.90
C ALA A 764 15.68 19.88 27.25
N PHE A 765 14.96 19.70 28.37
CA PHE A 765 15.49 19.57 29.74
C PHE A 765 15.11 18.27 30.44
N SER A 766 14.69 17.26 29.69
CA SER A 766 14.29 15.98 30.26
C SER A 766 15.45 15.38 31.09
N TRP A 767 15.14 14.69 32.21
CA TRP A 767 16.13 14.05 33.07
C TRP A 767 17.12 15.04 33.74
N CYS A 768 16.82 16.36 33.82
CA CYS A 768 17.58 17.31 34.63
C CYS A 768 17.22 17.16 36.10
N LYS A 769 17.72 16.10 36.75
CA LYS A 769 17.27 15.65 38.06
C LYS A 769 17.53 16.66 39.23
N SER A 770 18.55 17.50 39.09
CA SER A 770 18.92 18.53 40.10
C SER A 770 18.29 19.89 39.84
N LEU A 771 17.54 20.06 38.74
CA LEU A 771 16.92 21.33 38.39
C LEU A 771 15.80 21.67 39.40
N THR A 772 16.02 22.74 40.18
CA THR A 772 15.09 23.11 41.29
C THR A 772 14.08 24.16 40.86
N ASN A 773 14.50 25.07 40.01
CA ASN A 773 13.63 26.11 39.47
C ASN A 773 13.99 26.45 38.03
N ILE A 774 13.01 26.93 37.29
CA ILE A 774 13.19 27.48 35.97
C ILE A 774 12.19 28.60 35.72
N ASN A 775 12.66 29.66 35.10
CA ASN A 775 11.84 30.77 34.66
C ASN A 775 11.71 30.74 33.13
N ILE A 776 10.50 30.61 32.67
CA ILE A 776 10.17 30.69 31.26
C ILE A 776 9.90 32.16 30.93
N PRO A 777 10.61 32.79 30.00
CA PRO A 777 10.42 34.20 29.66
C PRO A 777 9.13 34.42 28.85
N ASP A 778 8.62 35.66 28.84
CA ASP A 778 7.42 36.08 28.12
C ASP A 778 7.53 35.96 26.58
N SER A 779 8.70 35.69 26.06
CA SER A 779 8.92 35.42 24.62
C SER A 779 8.56 33.98 24.19
N VAL A 780 8.49 33.03 25.13
CA VAL A 780 8.22 31.64 24.82
C VAL A 780 6.72 31.46 24.54
N THR A 781 6.38 30.84 23.44
CA THR A 781 5.02 30.53 22.98
C THR A 781 4.72 29.04 22.99
N ASN A 782 5.75 28.19 22.87
CA ASN A 782 5.60 26.73 22.79
C ASN A 782 6.60 26.00 23.69
N ILE A 783 6.13 24.94 24.36
CA ILE A 783 6.91 23.97 25.14
C ILE A 783 6.60 22.60 24.57
N GLY A 784 7.61 21.86 24.11
CA GLY A 784 7.50 20.58 23.44
C GLY A 784 7.13 19.41 24.34
N ASP A 785 6.96 18.25 23.72
CA ASP A 785 6.70 16.98 24.41
C ASP A 785 7.88 16.61 25.32
N TYR A 786 7.58 16.10 26.53
CA TYR A 786 8.60 15.67 27.50
C TYR A 786 9.61 16.74 27.90
N ALA A 787 9.42 18.02 27.59
CA ALA A 787 10.43 19.09 27.74
C ALA A 787 11.09 19.13 29.11
N PHE A 788 10.39 18.88 30.21
CA PHE A 788 10.85 18.81 31.60
C PHE A 788 10.60 17.46 32.26
N SER A 789 10.34 16.41 31.49
CA SER A 789 10.11 15.07 32.03
C SER A 789 11.25 14.62 32.92
N ASP A 790 10.96 13.91 34.03
CA ASP A 790 11.94 13.44 35.03
C ASP A 790 12.80 14.55 35.69
N CYS A 791 12.37 15.80 35.65
CA CYS A 791 12.97 16.86 36.49
C CYS A 791 12.49 16.69 37.93
N SER A 792 12.97 15.62 38.60
CA SER A 792 12.46 15.19 39.93
C SER A 792 12.66 16.18 41.06
N SER A 793 13.64 17.09 40.96
CA SER A 793 13.89 18.13 41.98
C SER A 793 13.16 19.45 41.70
N LEU A 794 12.36 19.55 40.63
CA LEU A 794 11.73 20.82 40.25
C LEU A 794 10.65 21.19 41.25
N THR A 795 10.86 22.29 41.98
CA THR A 795 9.93 22.79 42.99
C THR A 795 9.23 24.10 42.61
N SER A 796 9.72 24.76 41.56
CA SER A 796 9.15 26.01 41.06
C SER A 796 9.35 26.16 39.57
N ILE A 797 8.29 26.55 38.89
CA ILE A 797 8.33 26.97 37.49
C ILE A 797 7.32 28.11 37.29
N ASN A 798 7.72 29.13 36.56
CA ASN A 798 6.84 30.17 36.09
C ASN A 798 6.57 29.98 34.61
N ILE A 799 5.28 29.78 34.24
CA ILE A 799 4.84 29.64 32.88
C ILE A 799 4.01 30.91 32.54
N PRO A 800 4.55 31.79 31.69
CA PRO A 800 3.89 33.05 31.34
C PRO A 800 2.64 32.81 30.47
N ASP A 801 1.81 33.86 30.36
CA ASP A 801 0.58 33.80 29.55
C ASP A 801 0.84 33.72 28.03
N SER A 802 2.07 34.06 27.61
CA SER A 802 2.52 33.89 26.21
C SER A 802 2.56 32.43 25.75
N VAL A 803 2.76 31.50 26.68
CA VAL A 803 2.76 30.06 26.33
C VAL A 803 1.34 29.63 26.00
N THR A 804 1.14 29.27 24.73
CA THR A 804 -0.16 28.82 24.19
C THR A 804 -0.26 27.32 24.04
N ASN A 805 0.89 26.61 24.01
CA ASN A 805 0.94 25.17 23.86
C ASN A 805 1.99 24.56 24.77
N ILE A 806 1.64 23.43 25.44
CA ILE A 806 2.56 22.56 26.18
C ILE A 806 2.31 21.14 25.70
N GLY A 807 3.37 20.49 25.26
CA GLY A 807 3.36 19.16 24.71
C GLY A 807 3.01 18.07 25.72
N LYS A 808 2.73 16.89 25.22
CA LYS A 808 2.36 15.71 25.98
C LYS A 808 3.50 15.31 26.93
N SER A 809 3.15 14.91 28.17
CA SER A 809 4.13 14.43 29.16
C SER A 809 5.23 15.43 29.51
N ALA A 810 5.07 16.72 29.18
CA ALA A 810 6.11 17.74 29.38
C ALA A 810 6.62 17.82 30.84
N PHE A 811 5.79 17.48 31.83
CA PHE A 811 6.12 17.46 33.27
C PHE A 811 5.96 16.05 33.88
N TRP A 812 6.03 15.00 33.09
CA TRP A 812 5.97 13.64 33.59
C TRP A 812 7.09 13.40 34.64
N ARG A 813 6.72 12.80 35.80
CA ARG A 813 7.66 12.60 36.94
C ARG A 813 8.32 13.87 37.54
N CYS A 814 7.69 15.06 37.40
CA CYS A 814 8.05 16.23 38.18
C CYS A 814 7.38 16.15 39.56
N ASP A 815 7.78 15.16 40.39
CA ASP A 815 7.04 14.79 41.60
C ASP A 815 7.07 15.90 42.68
N ASN A 816 8.14 16.69 42.75
CA ASN A 816 8.33 17.76 43.76
C ASN A 816 7.64 19.08 43.38
N LEU A 817 6.99 19.21 42.22
CA LEU A 817 6.19 20.39 41.90
C LEU A 817 5.01 20.49 42.88
N PRO A 818 4.79 21.67 43.53
CA PRO A 818 3.69 21.90 44.46
C PRO A 818 2.31 21.65 43.79
N ALA A 819 1.38 21.09 44.56
CA ALA A 819 0.03 20.77 44.06
C ALA A 819 -0.68 21.97 43.43
N LYS A 820 -0.46 23.18 43.94
CA LYS A 820 -1.01 24.41 43.38
C LYS A 820 -0.49 24.65 41.94
N ILE A 821 0.83 24.54 41.72
CA ILE A 821 1.44 24.74 40.40
C ILE A 821 0.96 23.67 39.43
N LYS A 822 0.89 22.40 39.87
CA LYS A 822 0.33 21.32 39.06
C LYS A 822 -1.10 21.60 38.63
N SER A 823 -1.95 22.04 39.57
CA SER A 823 -3.36 22.39 39.30
C SER A 823 -3.47 23.54 38.31
N ASP A 824 -2.66 24.58 38.45
CA ASP A 824 -2.68 25.74 37.55
C ASP A 824 -2.26 25.34 36.11
N ILE A 825 -1.26 24.47 35.95
CA ILE A 825 -0.82 23.93 34.66
C ILE A 825 -1.90 23.05 34.04
N ILE A 826 -2.49 22.13 34.82
CA ILE A 826 -3.56 21.24 34.35
C ILE A 826 -4.79 22.06 33.90
N GLN A 827 -5.12 23.12 34.63
CA GLN A 827 -6.25 23.98 34.27
C GLN A 827 -6.04 24.67 32.91
N ARG A 828 -4.79 25.08 32.60
CA ARG A 828 -4.47 25.79 31.34
C ARG A 828 -4.28 24.86 30.16
N PHE A 829 -3.67 23.66 30.35
CA PHE A 829 -3.12 22.83 29.27
C PHE A 829 -3.61 21.37 29.30
N GLY A 830 -4.42 20.98 30.31
CA GLY A 830 -4.93 19.62 30.43
C GLY A 830 -4.04 18.67 31.23
N GLU A 831 -4.55 17.48 31.53
CA GLU A 831 -3.84 16.48 32.35
C GLU A 831 -2.73 15.73 31.56
N GLU A 832 -2.79 15.72 30.23
CA GLU A 832 -1.84 15.00 29.36
C GLU A 832 -0.40 15.46 29.55
N VAL A 833 -0.18 16.70 30.01
CA VAL A 833 1.16 17.25 30.28
C VAL A 833 1.87 16.55 31.45
N PHE A 834 1.15 15.80 32.32
CA PHE A 834 1.70 15.02 33.44
C PHE A 834 1.55 13.49 33.26
N LYS A 835 0.88 13.02 32.22
CA LYS A 835 0.67 11.59 31.94
C LYS A 835 1.65 11.10 30.89
N LEU A 836 1.94 9.78 30.90
CA LEU A 836 2.80 9.15 29.89
C LEU A 836 2.02 8.91 28.60
#